data_c192789a8360041ecb52c1be8d651031
#
_entry.id   c192789a8360041ecb52c1be8d651031
#
_cell.length_a   1.000
_cell.length_b   1.000
_cell.length_c   1.000
_cell.angle_alpha   90.00
_cell.angle_beta   90.00
_cell.angle_gamma   90.00
#
_symmetry.space_group_name_H-M   'P 1'
#
loop_
_entity.id
_entity.type
_entity.pdbx_description
1 polymer ?
#
loop_
_entity_poly.entity_id
_entity_poly.type
_entity_poly.pdbx_seq_one_letter_code
_entity_poly.pdbx_strand_id
1 'polypeptide(L)'
;MSGVAEVTGAVGTAPLGELPALLRDEPGLTRALGDPEARLAVMEAARPISIAALSALSSRRPLVVSCPTGTMAGQLADDLAQFLPPGEVVHFPGWETLPFERVSPSVETMGQRLDILWRLRDPERCPAIIVAGVRALMQKLGPGATSTEPIIVRPGNDVDPDALGRRLVGFGYRREELVEHRGEFARRGAIVDVFPSTADAPIRIDLWGDEVDRLTRFGVNDQRSTDDLDEVMIFPARELMPTDDVRARAERLVATEPWGREQWERLAEGVHFDGMESWLPWLVDDDRLLTDVLPDTAKVVLVEPRRMRDRALDLIAEEDDLARTLASTWARDPDKSFPRLHADPDTLLDGAGSFWSIDSTPESPDTPMVEASGWGPVAGDGSGLTDRLIELIGRGFRVVVAADGVGSAQRLHDLLLNNGLDFPVIAAGAPLKPGGSVTVAPLHRGCTLPNAKVAIVAESDLTGRRRAHRTVRKAKRESASTFEDLKTGNYVVHHQHGVGKYEGMVKRAIGGVERDYLLISYKGGDKLYVPSDQIDTLRQYVGGEGPKLHKLGGSDFAKTKSKIRSAVREIAQELVVLYQKRVNAEGHSFPQDTPWQAEMEDAFPYVETPDQRTAIDAIKADMELAHPMDRLLCGDVGFGKTEVAIRAAFKAIQDGKQVAVLAPTTLLATQHGNTFADRYAGFPIRVETLSRFLTAGQAKKVIDGVKSGEVDCVIGTHRLLAKDVTFKDLGLLIVDEEQRFGVQHKETMKKMK
;
A
#
# COMPACT_ATOMS: atom_id res chain seq x y z
N MET A 1 10.03 30.43 -2.77
CA MET A 1 9.59 29.50 -1.70
C MET A 1 8.18 29.79 -1.15
N SER A 2 7.25 30.34 -1.93
CA SER A 2 5.87 30.63 -1.46
C SER A 2 4.76 29.97 -2.30
N GLY A 3 5.09 29.07 -3.22
CA GLY A 3 4.09 28.48 -4.12
C GLY A 3 3.67 27.02 -3.86
N VAL A 4 4.34 26.31 -2.95
CA VAL A 4 4.09 24.85 -2.75
C VAL A 4 3.09 24.57 -1.62
N ALA A 5 2.89 25.49 -0.70
CA ALA A 5 1.98 25.32 0.44
C ALA A 5 0.49 25.55 0.09
N GLU A 6 0.17 26.17 -1.06
CA GLU A 6 -1.21 26.46 -1.45
C GLU A 6 -1.89 25.38 -2.32
N VAL A 7 -1.17 24.35 -2.75
CA VAL A 7 -1.70 23.30 -3.65
C VAL A 7 -2.43 22.19 -2.88
N THR A 8 -2.19 22.03 -1.58
CA THR A 8 -2.97 21.15 -0.72
C THR A 8 -4.18 21.93 -0.20
N GLY A 9 -5.32 21.76 -0.85
CA GLY A 9 -6.60 22.37 -0.42
C GLY A 9 -6.96 22.06 1.02
N ALA A 10 -7.91 22.81 1.55
CA ALA A 10 -8.44 22.61 2.89
C ALA A 10 -8.82 21.15 3.12
N VAL A 11 -8.39 20.58 4.22
CA VAL A 11 -8.74 19.22 4.63
C VAL A 11 -10.26 19.09 4.64
N GLY A 12 -10.82 18.30 3.70
CA GLY A 12 -12.26 18.03 3.66
C GLY A 12 -13.02 18.41 2.37
N THR A 13 -12.35 18.98 1.35
CA THR A 13 -13.03 19.35 0.08
C THR A 13 -12.67 18.37 -1.06
N ALA A 14 -13.70 17.96 -1.83
CA ALA A 14 -13.51 17.15 -3.03
C ALA A 14 -12.81 17.97 -4.14
N PRO A 15 -11.77 17.43 -4.82
CA PRO A 15 -11.08 18.15 -5.89
C PRO A 15 -12.01 18.65 -7.01
N LEU A 16 -13.01 17.86 -7.37
CA LEU A 16 -13.97 18.12 -8.45
C LEU A 16 -15.42 18.26 -7.93
N GLY A 17 -15.59 18.61 -6.65
CA GLY A 17 -16.87 18.60 -5.96
C GLY A 17 -17.96 19.54 -6.52
N GLU A 18 -17.57 20.58 -7.27
CA GLU A 18 -18.53 21.49 -7.91
C GLU A 18 -19.13 20.92 -9.22
N LEU A 19 -18.44 19.97 -9.87
CA LEU A 19 -18.86 19.49 -11.20
C LEU A 19 -20.17 18.72 -11.20
N PRO A 20 -20.50 17.83 -10.25
CA PRO A 20 -21.76 17.11 -10.25
C PRO A 20 -22.99 18.02 -10.29
N ALA A 21 -22.97 19.16 -9.63
CA ALA A 21 -24.07 20.11 -9.60
C ALA A 21 -24.35 20.77 -10.98
N LEU A 22 -23.35 20.84 -11.85
CA LEU A 22 -23.51 21.37 -13.22
C LEU A 22 -24.32 20.45 -14.14
N LEU A 23 -24.53 19.19 -13.75
CA LEU A 23 -25.36 18.23 -14.48
C LEU A 23 -26.85 18.30 -14.10
N ARG A 24 -27.27 19.30 -13.32
CA ARG A 24 -28.67 19.45 -12.90
C ARG A 24 -29.65 19.47 -14.07
N ASP A 25 -29.28 20.13 -15.16
CA ASP A 25 -30.11 20.29 -16.34
C ASP A 25 -29.83 19.23 -17.43
N GLU A 26 -29.05 18.19 -17.10
CA GLU A 26 -28.81 17.07 -18.01
C GLU A 26 -30.08 16.26 -18.23
N PRO A 27 -30.63 16.21 -19.45
CA PRO A 27 -31.95 15.61 -19.70
C PRO A 27 -32.05 14.14 -19.28
N GLY A 28 -30.99 13.37 -19.49
CA GLY A 28 -30.91 11.96 -19.09
C GLY A 28 -31.03 11.78 -17.56
N LEU A 29 -30.32 12.60 -16.78
CA LEU A 29 -30.38 12.55 -15.32
C LEU A 29 -31.71 13.04 -14.77
N THR A 30 -32.26 14.12 -15.31
CA THR A 30 -33.56 14.67 -14.90
C THR A 30 -34.69 13.63 -15.09
N ARG A 31 -34.67 12.89 -16.21
CA ARG A 31 -35.64 11.81 -16.46
C ARG A 31 -35.43 10.64 -15.49
N ALA A 32 -34.18 10.25 -15.23
CA ALA A 32 -33.87 9.17 -14.31
C ALA A 32 -34.30 9.49 -12.87
N LEU A 33 -34.12 10.73 -12.41
CA LEU A 33 -34.55 11.15 -11.08
C LEU A 33 -36.07 11.11 -10.89
N GLY A 34 -36.83 11.25 -11.97
CA GLY A 34 -38.30 11.18 -11.94
C GLY A 34 -38.86 9.75 -12.02
N ASP A 35 -38.04 8.74 -12.27
CA ASP A 35 -38.45 7.36 -12.45
C ASP A 35 -37.83 6.46 -11.36
N PRO A 36 -38.62 5.75 -10.56
CA PRO A 36 -38.11 4.85 -9.53
C PRO A 36 -37.35 3.64 -10.10
N GLU A 37 -37.55 3.28 -11.36
CA GLU A 37 -36.92 2.14 -12.03
C GLU A 37 -36.14 2.55 -13.29
N ALA A 38 -35.52 3.72 -13.25
CA ALA A 38 -34.87 4.29 -14.41
C ALA A 38 -33.75 3.40 -14.97
N ARG A 39 -33.74 3.32 -16.29
CA ARG A 39 -32.63 2.74 -17.06
C ARG A 39 -31.89 3.88 -17.76
N LEU A 40 -30.63 4.08 -17.46
CA LEU A 40 -29.85 5.21 -17.94
C LEU A 40 -28.67 4.71 -18.78
N ALA A 41 -28.47 5.28 -19.95
CA ALA A 41 -27.29 5.01 -20.75
C ALA A 41 -26.21 6.04 -20.42
N VAL A 42 -25.06 5.57 -19.93
CA VAL A 42 -23.89 6.40 -19.55
C VAL A 42 -22.62 5.70 -20.00
N MET A 43 -21.83 6.37 -20.83
CA MET A 43 -20.53 5.84 -21.21
C MET A 43 -19.60 5.69 -19.99
N GLU A 44 -18.68 4.74 -20.02
CA GLU A 44 -17.83 4.35 -18.90
C GLU A 44 -17.12 5.54 -18.24
N ALA A 45 -16.48 6.41 -19.01
CA ALA A 45 -15.73 7.56 -18.50
C ALA A 45 -16.61 8.65 -17.84
N ALA A 46 -17.91 8.70 -18.17
CA ALA A 46 -18.85 9.66 -17.59
C ALA A 46 -19.63 9.09 -16.38
N ARG A 47 -19.49 7.78 -16.07
CA ARG A 47 -20.19 7.14 -14.95
C ARG A 47 -19.88 7.80 -13.59
N PRO A 48 -18.60 8.08 -13.24
CA PRO A 48 -18.30 8.65 -11.92
C PRO A 48 -19.03 9.97 -11.68
N ILE A 49 -18.90 10.92 -12.61
CA ILE A 49 -19.55 12.23 -12.46
C ILE A 49 -21.09 12.12 -12.53
N SER A 50 -21.65 11.22 -13.34
CA SER A 50 -23.10 11.01 -13.46
C SER A 50 -23.68 10.41 -12.18
N ILE A 51 -23.02 9.43 -11.57
CA ILE A 51 -23.44 8.82 -10.30
C ILE A 51 -23.29 9.83 -9.15
N ALA A 52 -22.20 10.61 -9.13
CA ALA A 52 -22.03 11.69 -8.18
C ALA A 52 -23.14 12.75 -8.29
N ALA A 53 -23.57 13.08 -9.52
CA ALA A 53 -24.70 13.97 -9.78
C ALA A 53 -26.03 13.36 -9.33
N LEU A 54 -26.30 12.08 -9.58
CA LEU A 54 -27.47 11.38 -9.06
C LEU A 54 -27.51 11.42 -7.53
N SER A 55 -26.38 11.24 -6.85
CA SER A 55 -26.26 11.34 -5.41
C SER A 55 -26.55 12.77 -4.91
N ALA A 56 -25.99 13.77 -5.55
CA ALA A 56 -26.15 15.18 -5.16
C ALA A 56 -27.56 15.75 -5.44
N LEU A 57 -28.23 15.26 -6.49
CA LEU A 57 -29.51 15.77 -6.95
C LEU A 57 -30.71 14.99 -6.42
N SER A 58 -30.51 13.75 -5.95
CA SER A 58 -31.57 12.95 -5.33
C SER A 58 -31.58 13.14 -3.81
N SER A 59 -32.72 12.84 -3.17
CA SER A 59 -32.83 12.74 -1.71
C SER A 59 -32.42 11.36 -1.19
N ARG A 60 -31.84 10.51 -2.03
CA ARG A 60 -31.50 9.13 -1.71
C ARG A 60 -30.11 9.04 -1.06
N ARG A 61 -30.04 8.32 0.07
CA ARG A 61 -28.79 8.09 0.79
C ARG A 61 -28.87 6.81 1.61
N PRO A 62 -27.90 5.90 1.47
CA PRO A 62 -26.83 5.91 0.46
C PRO A 62 -27.33 5.53 -0.94
N LEU A 63 -26.58 5.90 -1.98
CA LEU A 63 -26.64 5.18 -3.25
C LEU A 63 -25.74 3.95 -3.16
N VAL A 64 -26.29 2.76 -3.35
CA VAL A 64 -25.51 1.50 -3.38
C VAL A 64 -25.27 1.12 -4.83
N VAL A 65 -24.05 1.37 -5.30
CA VAL A 65 -23.66 1.15 -6.70
C VAL A 65 -23.03 -0.22 -6.85
N SER A 66 -23.70 -1.11 -7.56
CA SER A 66 -23.17 -2.45 -7.81
C SER A 66 -22.54 -2.58 -9.18
N CYS A 67 -21.35 -3.18 -9.22
CA CYS A 67 -20.57 -3.45 -10.43
C CYS A 67 -20.42 -4.96 -10.67
N PRO A 68 -20.20 -5.41 -11.91
CA PRO A 68 -19.97 -6.83 -12.23
C PRO A 68 -18.81 -7.46 -11.47
N THR A 69 -17.73 -6.69 -11.19
CA THR A 69 -16.54 -7.19 -10.51
C THR A 69 -16.09 -6.26 -9.39
N GLY A 70 -15.38 -6.81 -8.40
CA GLY A 70 -14.77 -6.02 -7.32
C GLY A 70 -13.73 -5.02 -7.83
N THR A 71 -12.97 -5.36 -8.88
CA THR A 71 -12.01 -4.45 -9.51
C THR A 71 -12.68 -3.22 -10.11
N MET A 72 -13.79 -3.41 -10.85
CA MET A 72 -14.58 -2.28 -11.37
C MET A 72 -15.17 -1.43 -10.24
N ALA A 73 -15.64 -2.08 -9.18
CA ALA A 73 -16.17 -1.38 -8.01
C ALA A 73 -15.10 -0.52 -7.32
N GLY A 74 -13.89 -1.05 -7.11
CA GLY A 74 -12.78 -0.30 -6.55
C GLY A 74 -12.38 0.89 -7.42
N GLN A 75 -12.23 0.70 -8.73
CA GLN A 75 -11.91 1.79 -9.67
C GLN A 75 -12.98 2.90 -9.68
N LEU A 76 -14.25 2.49 -9.70
CA LEU A 76 -15.36 3.44 -9.66
C LEU A 76 -15.42 4.19 -8.32
N ALA A 77 -15.11 3.53 -7.20
CA ALA A 77 -15.05 4.19 -5.90
C ALA A 77 -13.91 5.22 -5.84
N ASP A 78 -12.72 4.88 -6.37
CA ASP A 78 -11.58 5.80 -6.47
C ASP A 78 -11.93 7.05 -7.29
N ASP A 79 -12.57 6.87 -8.44
CA ASP A 79 -12.99 7.98 -9.30
C ASP A 79 -14.10 8.82 -8.65
N LEU A 80 -15.10 8.19 -8.01
CA LEU A 80 -16.18 8.87 -7.31
C LEU A 80 -15.67 9.72 -6.13
N ALA A 81 -14.63 9.25 -5.45
CA ALA A 81 -14.00 9.99 -4.34
C ALA A 81 -13.39 11.34 -4.77
N GLN A 82 -13.20 11.57 -6.08
CA GLN A 82 -12.74 12.87 -6.57
C GLN A 82 -13.88 13.91 -6.67
N PHE A 83 -15.13 13.46 -6.63
CA PHE A 83 -16.33 14.31 -6.79
C PHE A 83 -17.11 14.52 -5.49
N LEU A 84 -16.81 13.79 -4.41
CA LEU A 84 -17.48 13.91 -3.12
C LEU A 84 -16.48 14.12 -1.99
N PRO A 85 -16.89 14.74 -0.87
CA PRO A 85 -16.03 14.92 0.30
C PRO A 85 -15.42 13.60 0.80
N PRO A 86 -14.25 13.64 1.43
CA PRO A 86 -13.62 12.45 1.99
C PRO A 86 -14.56 11.70 2.95
N GLY A 87 -14.62 10.39 2.80
CA GLY A 87 -15.47 9.51 3.61
C GLY A 87 -16.92 9.39 3.14
N GLU A 88 -17.35 10.18 2.15
CA GLU A 88 -18.70 10.07 1.56
C GLU A 88 -18.83 8.98 0.50
N VAL A 89 -17.72 8.50 -0.05
CA VAL A 89 -17.65 7.35 -0.94
C VAL A 89 -16.88 6.24 -0.26
N VAL A 90 -17.48 5.06 -0.17
CA VAL A 90 -16.84 3.89 0.42
C VAL A 90 -16.96 2.67 -0.52
N HIS A 91 -15.92 1.86 -0.55
CA HIS A 91 -15.92 0.58 -1.26
C HIS A 91 -16.26 -0.53 -0.27
N PHE A 92 -17.37 -1.26 -0.51
CA PHE A 92 -17.74 -2.45 0.24
C PHE A 92 -17.18 -3.70 -0.46
N PRO A 93 -16.05 -4.24 0.01
CA PRO A 93 -15.39 -5.35 -0.67
C PRO A 93 -16.10 -6.68 -0.42
N GLY A 94 -16.02 -7.60 -1.39
CA GLY A 94 -16.31 -9.03 -1.16
C GLY A 94 -15.10 -9.72 -0.56
N TRP A 95 -15.29 -10.83 0.11
CA TRP A 95 -14.16 -11.64 0.56
C TRP A 95 -13.33 -12.11 -0.63
N GLU A 96 -12.00 -12.06 -0.49
CA GLU A 96 -11.06 -12.52 -1.51
C GLU A 96 -11.03 -14.06 -1.61
N THR A 97 -11.35 -14.73 -0.49
CA THR A 97 -11.36 -16.18 -0.38
C THR A 97 -12.65 -16.78 -0.93
N LEU A 98 -12.56 -17.96 -1.50
CA LEU A 98 -13.74 -18.77 -1.80
C LEU A 98 -14.27 -19.48 -0.53
N PRO A 99 -15.56 -19.79 -0.47
CA PRO A 99 -16.08 -20.66 0.57
C PRO A 99 -15.26 -21.95 0.64
N PHE A 100 -15.10 -22.50 1.85
CA PHE A 100 -14.45 -23.81 2.09
C PHE A 100 -12.93 -23.87 1.87
N GLU A 101 -12.26 -22.80 1.47
CA GLU A 101 -10.80 -22.77 1.27
C GLU A 101 -10.00 -22.90 2.58
N ARG A 102 -10.67 -22.79 3.74
CA ARG A 102 -10.05 -22.79 5.08
C ARG A 102 -8.98 -21.71 5.27
N VAL A 103 -9.12 -20.62 4.55
CA VAL A 103 -8.30 -19.42 4.67
C VAL A 103 -9.23 -18.27 5.00
N SER A 104 -8.86 -17.45 5.96
CA SER A 104 -9.62 -16.23 6.27
C SER A 104 -9.42 -15.16 5.23
N PRO A 105 -10.44 -14.35 4.96
CA PRO A 105 -10.27 -13.09 4.23
C PRO A 105 -9.24 -12.18 4.91
N SER A 106 -8.77 -11.15 4.22
CA SER A 106 -7.85 -10.21 4.84
C SER A 106 -8.52 -9.48 6.01
N VAL A 107 -7.74 -9.20 7.05
CA VAL A 107 -8.21 -8.43 8.22
C VAL A 107 -8.73 -7.06 7.78
N GLU A 108 -8.13 -6.47 6.76
CA GLU A 108 -8.54 -5.21 6.17
C GLU A 108 -9.94 -5.30 5.54
N THR A 109 -10.18 -6.30 4.69
CA THR A 109 -11.49 -6.54 4.06
C THR A 109 -12.58 -6.72 5.11
N MET A 110 -12.36 -7.56 6.12
CA MET A 110 -13.34 -7.78 7.18
C MET A 110 -13.61 -6.51 7.99
N GLY A 111 -12.55 -5.77 8.35
CA GLY A 111 -12.68 -4.51 9.08
C GLY A 111 -13.43 -3.43 8.30
N GLN A 112 -13.14 -3.26 7.01
CA GLN A 112 -13.83 -2.30 6.14
C GLN A 112 -15.33 -2.61 6.02
N ARG A 113 -15.69 -3.89 5.87
CA ARG A 113 -17.10 -4.30 5.83
C ARG A 113 -17.82 -3.96 7.13
N LEU A 114 -17.21 -4.25 8.28
CA LEU A 114 -17.79 -3.94 9.60
C LEU A 114 -17.92 -2.44 9.86
N ASP A 115 -16.95 -1.63 9.44
CA ASP A 115 -17.03 -0.16 9.50
C ASP A 115 -18.24 0.36 8.71
N ILE A 116 -18.40 -0.09 7.46
CA ILE A 116 -19.52 0.36 6.61
C ILE A 116 -20.86 -0.07 7.21
N LEU A 117 -20.99 -1.31 7.69
CA LEU A 117 -22.21 -1.80 8.35
C LEU A 117 -22.52 -1.01 9.62
N TRP A 118 -21.53 -0.62 10.40
CA TRP A 118 -21.70 0.24 11.57
C TRP A 118 -22.15 1.66 11.18
N ARG A 119 -21.57 2.24 10.13
CA ARG A 119 -21.94 3.57 9.61
C ARG A 119 -23.36 3.62 9.08
N LEU A 120 -23.84 2.54 8.47
CA LEU A 120 -25.21 2.46 7.93
C LEU A 120 -26.32 2.60 9.01
N ARG A 121 -26.00 2.34 10.28
CA ARG A 121 -26.98 2.40 11.38
C ARG A 121 -27.28 3.82 11.85
N ASP A 122 -26.50 4.79 11.41
CA ASP A 122 -26.64 6.17 11.84
C ASP A 122 -26.67 7.10 10.62
N PRO A 123 -27.77 7.87 10.42
CA PRO A 123 -27.89 8.77 9.28
C PRO A 123 -26.78 9.82 9.17
N GLU A 124 -26.19 10.25 10.30
CA GLU A 124 -25.10 11.24 10.31
C GLU A 124 -23.77 10.64 9.83
N ARG A 125 -23.55 9.35 10.03
CA ARG A 125 -22.35 8.62 9.62
C ARG A 125 -22.51 7.91 8.28
N CYS A 126 -23.76 7.71 7.83
CA CYS A 126 -24.06 6.99 6.61
C CYS A 126 -23.37 7.67 5.42
N PRO A 127 -22.57 6.95 4.60
CA PRO A 127 -21.92 7.52 3.43
C PRO A 127 -22.94 7.91 2.35
N ALA A 128 -22.57 8.83 1.46
CA ALA A 128 -23.43 9.18 0.33
C ALA A 128 -23.49 8.06 -0.71
N ILE A 129 -22.35 7.39 -0.95
CA ILE A 129 -22.26 6.33 -1.95
C ILE A 129 -21.48 5.13 -1.37
N ILE A 130 -22.06 3.94 -1.56
CA ILE A 130 -21.40 2.66 -1.29
C ILE A 130 -21.19 1.97 -2.64
N VAL A 131 -19.97 1.62 -3.00
CA VAL A 131 -19.68 0.90 -4.25
C VAL A 131 -19.29 -0.54 -3.91
N ALA A 132 -19.93 -1.51 -4.57
CA ALA A 132 -19.71 -2.93 -4.31
C ALA A 132 -19.65 -3.74 -5.60
N GLY A 133 -18.86 -4.82 -5.63
CA GLY A 133 -18.98 -5.83 -6.67
C GLY A 133 -20.17 -6.75 -6.40
N VAL A 134 -20.72 -7.39 -7.45
CA VAL A 134 -21.88 -8.31 -7.32
C VAL A 134 -21.60 -9.42 -6.28
N ARG A 135 -20.37 -9.92 -6.20
CA ARG A 135 -19.95 -10.89 -5.19
C ARG A 135 -20.18 -10.40 -3.76
N ALA A 136 -19.86 -9.14 -3.49
CA ALA A 136 -20.02 -8.55 -2.16
C ALA A 136 -21.50 -8.39 -1.79
N LEU A 137 -22.36 -8.09 -2.75
CA LEU A 137 -23.81 -7.97 -2.53
C LEU A 137 -24.49 -9.33 -2.29
N MET A 138 -24.06 -10.37 -3.00
CA MET A 138 -24.59 -11.73 -2.85
C MET A 138 -24.08 -12.43 -1.59
N GLN A 139 -23.00 -11.95 -1.00
CA GLN A 139 -22.37 -12.59 0.17
C GLN A 139 -23.19 -12.35 1.41
N LYS A 140 -23.56 -13.44 2.11
CA LYS A 140 -24.25 -13.42 3.40
C LYS A 140 -23.41 -12.74 4.47
N LEU A 141 -24.04 -11.95 5.31
CA LEU A 141 -23.41 -11.28 6.43
C LEU A 141 -23.22 -12.24 7.60
N GLY A 142 -22.10 -12.09 8.30
CA GLY A 142 -21.80 -12.87 9.48
C GLY A 142 -22.73 -12.54 10.66
N PRO A 143 -23.01 -13.50 11.57
CA PRO A 143 -23.72 -13.24 12.79
C PRO A 143 -23.01 -12.17 13.63
N GLY A 144 -23.76 -11.17 14.07
CA GLY A 144 -23.22 -10.03 14.83
C GLY A 144 -22.58 -8.93 14.00
N ALA A 145 -22.33 -9.13 12.69
CA ALA A 145 -21.69 -8.10 11.85
C ALA A 145 -22.46 -6.77 11.84
N THR A 146 -23.78 -6.84 11.88
CA THR A 146 -24.67 -5.65 11.87
C THR A 146 -24.87 -5.00 13.24
N SER A 147 -24.47 -5.66 14.33
CA SER A 147 -24.62 -5.16 15.71
C SER A 147 -23.31 -4.81 16.39
N THR A 148 -22.19 -5.05 15.74
CA THR A 148 -20.86 -4.80 16.29
C THR A 148 -20.60 -3.31 16.50
N GLU A 149 -20.11 -2.96 17.72
CA GLU A 149 -19.64 -1.62 18.05
C GLU A 149 -18.11 -1.58 18.09
N PRO A 150 -17.47 -0.58 17.48
CA PRO A 150 -16.03 -0.42 17.58
C PRO A 150 -15.58 -0.08 19.01
N ILE A 151 -14.32 -0.31 19.32
CA ILE A 151 -13.69 0.26 20.51
C ILE A 151 -13.22 1.66 20.10
N ILE A 152 -13.74 2.68 20.78
CA ILE A 152 -13.38 4.08 20.53
C ILE A 152 -12.47 4.52 21.69
N VAL A 153 -11.27 5.01 21.35
CA VAL A 153 -10.29 5.53 22.33
C VAL A 153 -9.93 6.95 21.96
N ARG A 154 -9.94 7.84 22.95
CA ARG A 154 -9.51 9.25 22.83
C ARG A 154 -8.59 9.62 23.97
N PRO A 155 -7.68 10.59 23.80
CA PRO A 155 -6.94 11.17 24.93
C PRO A 155 -7.90 11.63 26.03
N GLY A 156 -7.56 11.38 27.29
CA GLY A 156 -8.43 11.65 28.45
C GLY A 156 -9.49 10.59 28.75
N ASN A 157 -9.61 9.51 27.96
CA ASN A 157 -10.49 8.40 28.32
C ASN A 157 -9.87 7.54 29.40
N ASP A 158 -10.71 7.05 30.34
CA ASP A 158 -10.32 5.99 31.27
C ASP A 158 -10.37 4.63 30.57
N VAL A 159 -9.24 3.94 30.50
CA VAL A 159 -9.08 2.67 29.81
C VAL A 159 -8.28 1.69 30.68
N ASP A 160 -8.93 0.69 31.26
CA ASP A 160 -8.23 -0.44 31.86
C ASP A 160 -7.50 -1.23 30.75
N PRO A 161 -6.15 -1.28 30.76
CA PRO A 161 -5.38 -1.95 29.71
C PRO A 161 -5.65 -3.46 29.63
N ASP A 162 -6.01 -4.11 30.77
CA ASP A 162 -6.36 -5.53 30.79
C ASP A 162 -7.75 -5.78 30.19
N ALA A 163 -8.71 -4.91 30.46
CA ALA A 163 -10.03 -4.96 29.84
C ALA A 163 -9.94 -4.70 28.33
N LEU A 164 -9.15 -3.70 27.90
CA LEU A 164 -8.89 -3.43 26.50
C LEU A 164 -8.25 -4.66 25.82
N GLY A 165 -7.25 -5.27 26.43
CA GLY A 165 -6.61 -6.48 25.92
C GLY A 165 -7.59 -7.64 25.76
N ARG A 166 -8.48 -7.86 26.73
CA ARG A 166 -9.56 -8.89 26.65
C ARG A 166 -10.54 -8.59 25.50
N ARG A 167 -10.95 -7.31 25.34
CA ARG A 167 -11.82 -6.91 24.22
C ARG A 167 -11.16 -7.12 22.87
N LEU A 168 -9.87 -6.76 22.74
CA LEU A 168 -9.11 -6.98 21.50
C LEU A 168 -9.02 -8.49 21.15
N VAL A 169 -8.75 -9.36 22.13
CA VAL A 169 -8.80 -10.81 21.90
C VAL A 169 -10.20 -11.26 21.47
N GLY A 170 -11.25 -10.76 22.11
CA GLY A 170 -12.64 -11.00 21.72
C GLY A 170 -12.95 -10.52 20.30
N PHE A 171 -12.30 -9.46 19.83
CA PHE A 171 -12.38 -8.95 18.46
C PHE A 171 -11.53 -9.72 17.44
N GLY A 172 -10.87 -10.80 17.88
CA GLY A 172 -10.04 -11.64 17.03
C GLY A 172 -8.63 -11.09 16.78
N TYR A 173 -8.20 -10.06 17.54
CA TYR A 173 -6.83 -9.58 17.49
C TYR A 173 -5.88 -10.60 18.15
N ARG A 174 -4.70 -10.75 17.58
CA ARG A 174 -3.65 -11.61 18.11
C ARG A 174 -2.71 -10.80 19.00
N ARG A 175 -2.45 -11.33 20.19
CA ARG A 175 -1.46 -10.75 21.07
C ARG A 175 -0.07 -11.17 20.63
N GLU A 176 0.78 -10.18 20.34
CA GLU A 176 2.15 -10.37 19.92
C GLU A 176 3.11 -9.55 20.81
N GLU A 177 4.40 -9.80 20.73
CA GLU A 177 5.39 -8.97 21.45
C GLU A 177 5.64 -7.63 20.75
N LEU A 178 5.57 -7.61 19.42
CA LEU A 178 5.66 -6.44 18.55
C LEU A 178 4.52 -6.48 17.55
N VAL A 179 3.97 -5.32 17.26
CA VAL A 179 2.90 -5.15 16.28
C VAL A 179 3.51 -4.90 14.90
N GLU A 180 3.30 -5.83 13.98
CA GLU A 180 3.82 -5.77 12.63
C GLU A 180 2.71 -5.83 11.57
N HIS A 181 1.58 -6.48 11.88
CA HIS A 181 0.49 -6.70 10.93
C HIS A 181 -0.86 -6.24 11.49
N ARG A 182 -1.78 -5.90 10.59
CA ARG A 182 -3.17 -5.62 10.96
C ARG A 182 -3.78 -6.81 11.74
N GLY A 183 -4.55 -6.51 12.78
CA GLY A 183 -5.12 -7.52 13.65
C GLY A 183 -4.16 -8.04 14.72
N GLU A 184 -3.06 -7.35 14.96
CA GLU A 184 -2.14 -7.62 16.07
C GLU A 184 -2.20 -6.52 17.11
N PHE A 185 -1.96 -6.89 18.37
CA PHE A 185 -1.73 -5.94 19.45
C PHE A 185 -0.63 -6.40 20.39
N ALA A 186 0.01 -5.47 21.07
CA ALA A 186 1.03 -5.72 22.07
C ALA A 186 0.78 -4.85 23.30
N ARG A 187 1.13 -5.35 24.49
CA ARG A 187 1.13 -4.57 25.72
C ARG A 187 2.51 -4.57 26.35
N ARG A 188 3.01 -3.38 26.66
CA ARG A 188 4.32 -3.17 27.31
C ARG A 188 4.20 -2.14 28.42
N GLY A 189 3.91 -2.63 29.63
CA GLY A 189 3.66 -1.75 30.77
C GLY A 189 2.41 -0.89 30.57
N ALA A 190 2.58 0.43 30.56
CA ALA A 190 1.52 1.42 30.33
C ALA A 190 1.24 1.70 28.83
N ILE A 191 1.85 0.97 27.92
CA ILE A 191 1.68 1.17 26.47
C ILE A 191 0.92 0.00 25.90
N VAL A 192 -0.12 0.30 25.10
CA VAL A 192 -0.84 -0.66 24.26
C VAL A 192 -0.64 -0.26 22.80
N ASP A 193 0.08 -1.09 22.07
CA ASP A 193 0.25 -0.96 20.63
C ASP A 193 -0.80 -1.83 19.93
N VAL A 194 -1.52 -1.30 18.94
CA VAL A 194 -2.53 -2.03 18.18
C VAL A 194 -2.45 -1.65 16.69
N PHE A 195 -2.64 -2.62 15.80
CA PHE A 195 -2.81 -2.31 14.38
C PHE A 195 -4.27 -2.59 14.00
N PRO A 196 -5.13 -1.53 14.03
CA PRO A 196 -6.54 -1.68 13.74
C PRO A 196 -6.79 -2.26 12.34
N SER A 197 -7.89 -2.99 12.18
CA SER A 197 -8.26 -3.63 10.91
C SER A 197 -8.46 -2.62 9.77
N THR A 198 -8.93 -1.42 10.10
CA THR A 198 -9.23 -0.34 9.13
C THR A 198 -8.12 0.71 8.98
N ALA A 199 -7.08 0.67 9.82
CA ALA A 199 -6.02 1.69 9.80
C ALA A 199 -4.89 1.34 8.83
N ASP A 200 -4.22 2.36 8.29
CA ASP A 200 -3.06 2.22 7.40
C ASP A 200 -1.73 2.02 8.15
N ALA A 201 -1.70 2.37 9.44
CA ALA A 201 -0.54 2.26 10.30
C ALA A 201 -0.96 1.80 11.70
N PRO A 202 -0.08 1.13 12.45
CA PRO A 202 -0.36 0.79 13.82
C PRO A 202 -0.40 2.03 14.71
N ILE A 203 -1.12 1.91 15.82
CA ILE A 203 -1.41 3.00 16.76
C ILE A 203 -0.89 2.61 18.13
N ARG A 204 -0.24 3.56 18.78
CA ARG A 204 0.23 3.47 20.15
C ARG A 204 -0.71 4.25 21.06
N ILE A 205 -1.18 3.59 22.10
CA ILE A 205 -1.99 4.14 23.18
C ILE A 205 -1.08 4.23 24.39
N ASP A 206 -0.63 5.43 24.74
CA ASP A 206 0.16 5.70 25.92
C ASP A 206 -0.81 5.99 27.08
N LEU A 207 -0.61 5.32 28.22
CA LEU A 207 -1.48 5.45 29.39
C LEU A 207 -0.70 6.06 30.57
N TRP A 208 -1.35 6.95 31.30
CA TRP A 208 -0.92 7.43 32.61
C TRP A 208 -1.85 6.87 33.69
N GLY A 209 -1.45 5.76 34.32
CA GLY A 209 -2.39 4.95 35.10
C GLY A 209 -3.40 4.27 34.17
N ASP A 210 -4.69 4.57 34.36
CA ASP A 210 -5.79 4.10 33.52
C ASP A 210 -6.27 5.17 32.54
N GLU A 211 -5.70 6.39 32.56
CA GLU A 211 -6.06 7.47 31.63
C GLU A 211 -5.21 7.40 30.36
N VAL A 212 -5.82 7.59 29.21
CA VAL A 212 -5.12 7.72 27.93
C VAL A 212 -4.48 9.09 27.84
N ASP A 213 -3.15 9.13 27.98
CA ASP A 213 -2.35 10.35 27.89
C ASP A 213 -2.18 10.80 26.45
N ARG A 214 -1.88 9.85 25.52
CA ARG A 214 -1.58 10.17 24.13
C ARG A 214 -1.93 9.04 23.20
N LEU A 215 -2.37 9.39 21.98
CA LEU A 215 -2.53 8.47 20.86
C LEU A 215 -1.59 8.87 19.72
N THR A 216 -0.78 7.93 19.23
CA THR A 216 0.16 8.20 18.13
C THR A 216 0.15 7.09 17.09
N ARG A 217 0.33 7.44 15.82
CA ARG A 217 0.74 6.47 14.81
C ARG A 217 2.20 6.12 15.01
N PHE A 218 2.62 4.93 14.60
CA PHE A 218 4.02 4.57 14.59
C PHE A 218 4.41 3.73 13.38
N GLY A 219 5.70 3.76 13.04
CA GLY A 219 6.25 2.97 11.95
C GLY A 219 6.46 1.51 12.36
N VAL A 220 6.00 0.56 11.53
CA VAL A 220 6.20 -0.88 11.77
C VAL A 220 7.69 -1.23 11.83
N ASN A 221 8.54 -0.57 11.02
CA ASN A 221 9.95 -0.91 10.87
C ASN A 221 10.82 -0.47 12.03
N ASP A 222 10.59 0.75 12.51
CA ASP A 222 11.42 1.41 13.52
C ASP A 222 10.73 1.56 14.88
N GLN A 223 9.42 1.24 14.93
CA GLN A 223 8.57 1.32 16.13
C GLN A 223 8.52 2.74 16.72
N ARG A 224 8.85 3.77 15.94
CA ARG A 224 8.83 5.17 16.37
C ARG A 224 7.49 5.81 16.11
N SER A 225 7.00 6.54 17.11
CA SER A 225 5.81 7.37 16.97
C SER A 225 6.03 8.48 15.94
N THR A 226 4.97 8.76 15.14
CA THR A 226 4.99 9.79 14.10
C THR A 226 3.97 10.88 14.41
N ASP A 227 2.70 10.68 14.05
CA ASP A 227 1.65 11.71 14.13
C ASP A 227 0.77 11.46 15.35
N ASP A 228 0.35 12.55 16.02
CA ASP A 228 -0.67 12.51 17.06
C ASP A 228 -2.07 12.28 16.47
N LEU A 229 -2.93 11.64 17.23
CA LEU A 229 -4.32 11.36 16.87
C LEU A 229 -5.26 11.83 17.98
N ASP A 230 -6.37 12.41 17.58
CA ASP A 230 -7.44 12.83 18.50
C ASP A 230 -8.38 11.65 18.86
N GLU A 231 -8.45 10.63 18.01
CA GLU A 231 -9.33 9.48 18.19
C GLU A 231 -8.80 8.27 17.41
N VAL A 232 -9.07 7.09 17.94
CA VAL A 232 -8.96 5.83 17.20
C VAL A 232 -10.24 5.00 17.36
N MET A 233 -10.73 4.47 16.23
CA MET A 233 -11.79 3.47 16.20
C MET A 233 -11.19 2.11 15.82
N ILE A 234 -11.41 1.11 16.65
CA ILE A 234 -10.87 -0.23 16.46
C ILE A 234 -12.04 -1.17 16.19
N PHE A 235 -12.19 -1.59 14.94
CA PHE A 235 -13.15 -2.60 14.52
C PHE A 235 -12.58 -4.01 14.71
N PRO A 236 -13.42 -5.06 14.81
CA PRO A 236 -12.93 -6.42 14.88
C PRO A 236 -12.01 -6.80 13.73
N ALA A 237 -11.05 -7.66 14.01
CA ALA A 237 -10.17 -8.27 13.04
C ALA A 237 -10.81 -9.47 12.32
N ARG A 238 -12.03 -9.83 12.69
CA ARG A 238 -12.82 -10.96 12.17
C ARG A 238 -14.26 -10.52 11.92
N GLU A 239 -14.87 -10.98 10.82
CA GLU A 239 -16.30 -10.77 10.56
C GLU A 239 -17.17 -11.85 11.21
N LEU A 240 -16.69 -13.08 11.29
CA LEU A 240 -17.34 -14.13 12.06
C LEU A 240 -16.94 -14.03 13.53
N MET A 241 -17.87 -13.57 14.36
CA MET A 241 -17.68 -13.46 15.80
C MET A 241 -18.30 -14.67 16.50
N PRO A 242 -17.61 -15.31 17.44
CA PRO A 242 -18.15 -16.45 18.20
C PRO A 242 -19.13 -15.97 19.28
N THR A 243 -20.26 -15.38 18.84
CA THR A 243 -21.38 -15.02 19.72
C THR A 243 -22.00 -16.26 20.38
N ASP A 244 -22.84 -16.06 21.40
CA ASP A 244 -23.49 -17.19 22.08
C ASP A 244 -24.32 -18.03 21.11
N ASP A 245 -24.99 -17.41 20.13
CA ASP A 245 -25.77 -18.10 19.10
C ASP A 245 -24.86 -18.93 18.17
N VAL A 246 -23.72 -18.37 17.74
CA VAL A 246 -22.72 -19.07 16.92
C VAL A 246 -22.16 -20.27 17.69
N ARG A 247 -21.82 -20.08 18.97
CA ARG A 247 -21.28 -21.13 19.83
C ARG A 247 -22.28 -22.27 20.04
N ALA A 248 -23.53 -21.91 20.38
CA ALA A 248 -24.60 -22.91 20.55
C ALA A 248 -24.91 -23.69 19.27
N ARG A 249 -24.80 -23.01 18.08
CA ARG A 249 -24.99 -23.69 16.82
C ARG A 249 -23.80 -24.59 16.48
N ALA A 250 -22.57 -24.13 16.69
CA ALA A 250 -21.36 -24.93 16.51
C ALA A 250 -21.40 -26.21 17.40
N GLU A 251 -21.86 -26.10 18.65
CA GLU A 251 -22.05 -27.25 19.56
C GLU A 251 -23.01 -28.31 18.97
N ARG A 252 -24.13 -27.88 18.39
CA ARG A 252 -25.04 -28.77 17.66
C ARG A 252 -24.38 -29.45 16.46
N LEU A 253 -23.54 -28.70 15.70
CA LEU A 253 -22.85 -29.20 14.53
C LEU A 253 -21.80 -30.26 14.85
N VAL A 254 -21.24 -30.28 16.05
CA VAL A 254 -20.34 -31.35 16.52
C VAL A 254 -21.00 -32.73 16.40
N ALA A 255 -22.30 -32.84 16.66
CA ALA A 255 -23.05 -34.08 16.59
C ALA A 255 -23.63 -34.35 15.19
N THR A 256 -24.09 -33.33 14.49
CA THR A 256 -24.79 -33.44 13.20
C THR A 256 -23.90 -33.47 11.98
N GLU A 257 -22.69 -32.83 12.07
CA GLU A 257 -21.71 -32.72 10.99
C GLU A 257 -20.31 -33.18 11.45
N PRO A 258 -20.13 -34.49 11.75
CA PRO A 258 -18.93 -35.01 12.43
C PRO A 258 -17.62 -34.84 11.60
N TRP A 259 -17.71 -34.60 10.31
CA TRP A 259 -16.57 -34.36 9.43
C TRP A 259 -15.81 -33.05 9.74
N GLY A 260 -16.45 -32.05 10.36
CA GLY A 260 -15.86 -30.78 10.78
C GLY A 260 -15.66 -30.67 12.30
N ARG A 261 -15.65 -31.79 13.04
CA ARG A 261 -15.72 -31.83 14.50
C ARG A 261 -14.71 -30.93 15.19
N GLU A 262 -13.44 -30.96 14.78
CA GLU A 262 -12.38 -30.14 15.41
C GLU A 262 -12.70 -28.64 15.30
N GLN A 263 -13.20 -28.20 14.15
CA GLN A 263 -13.54 -26.80 13.91
C GLN A 263 -14.80 -26.39 14.67
N TRP A 264 -15.81 -27.27 14.72
CA TRP A 264 -17.04 -27.03 15.50
C TRP A 264 -16.77 -26.93 16.99
N GLU A 265 -15.92 -27.81 17.55
CA GLU A 265 -15.49 -27.75 18.93
C GLU A 265 -14.78 -26.42 19.24
N ARG A 266 -13.86 -25.96 18.39
CA ARG A 266 -13.18 -24.69 18.58
C ARG A 266 -14.14 -23.49 18.52
N LEU A 267 -15.09 -23.49 17.60
CA LEU A 267 -16.12 -22.45 17.50
C LEU A 267 -17.05 -22.46 18.72
N ALA A 268 -17.45 -23.63 19.20
CA ALA A 268 -18.27 -23.77 20.40
C ALA A 268 -17.54 -23.27 21.66
N GLU A 269 -16.24 -23.46 21.75
CA GLU A 269 -15.38 -22.92 22.81
C GLU A 269 -15.12 -21.41 22.66
N GLY A 270 -15.50 -20.79 21.54
CA GLY A 270 -15.26 -19.38 21.26
C GLY A 270 -13.82 -19.07 20.86
N VAL A 271 -13.08 -20.06 20.37
CA VAL A 271 -11.68 -19.90 19.95
C VAL A 271 -11.58 -19.40 18.51
N HIS A 272 -10.91 -18.28 18.32
CA HIS A 272 -10.59 -17.77 17.00
C HIS A 272 -9.48 -18.58 16.32
N PHE A 273 -9.64 -18.89 15.04
CA PHE A 273 -8.63 -19.58 14.23
C PHE A 273 -8.68 -19.15 12.77
N ASP A 274 -7.58 -19.34 12.05
CA ASP A 274 -7.53 -19.03 10.62
C ASP A 274 -8.45 -19.93 9.82
N GLY A 275 -9.17 -19.33 8.88
CA GLY A 275 -10.13 -20.01 8.03
C GLY A 275 -11.49 -20.25 8.69
N MET A 276 -11.73 -19.68 9.89
CA MET A 276 -13.02 -19.86 10.57
C MET A 276 -14.19 -19.26 9.76
N GLU A 277 -13.94 -18.24 8.97
CA GLU A 277 -14.94 -17.61 8.10
C GLU A 277 -15.49 -18.57 7.03
N SER A 278 -14.69 -19.54 6.61
CA SER A 278 -15.14 -20.60 5.68
C SER A 278 -16.30 -21.43 6.20
N TRP A 279 -16.56 -21.40 7.49
CA TRP A 279 -17.63 -22.14 8.14
C TRP A 279 -18.91 -21.33 8.31
N LEU A 280 -18.90 -20.05 7.92
CA LEU A 280 -20.04 -19.15 8.02
C LEU A 280 -21.35 -19.74 7.44
N PRO A 281 -21.34 -20.43 6.28
CA PRO A 281 -22.58 -20.95 5.70
C PRO A 281 -23.36 -21.91 6.60
N TRP A 282 -22.69 -22.63 7.51
CA TRP A 282 -23.34 -23.52 8.48
C TRP A 282 -23.82 -22.82 9.75
N LEU A 283 -23.34 -21.61 9.98
CA LEU A 283 -23.55 -20.85 11.21
C LEU A 283 -24.63 -19.78 11.09
N VAL A 284 -25.12 -19.51 9.88
CA VAL A 284 -26.21 -18.58 9.61
C VAL A 284 -27.50 -19.32 9.31
N ASP A 285 -28.63 -18.83 9.83
CA ASP A 285 -29.97 -19.36 9.58
C ASP A 285 -30.73 -18.58 8.52
N ASP A 286 -30.41 -17.29 8.39
CA ASP A 286 -31.04 -16.35 7.46
C ASP A 286 -30.02 -15.87 6.41
N ASP A 287 -30.50 -15.63 5.20
CA ASP A 287 -29.72 -15.14 4.07
C ASP A 287 -29.59 -13.61 4.10
N ARG A 288 -29.23 -13.02 5.27
CA ARG A 288 -29.10 -11.59 5.42
C ARG A 288 -27.97 -11.03 4.57
N LEU A 289 -28.27 -10.10 3.70
CA LEU A 289 -27.37 -9.45 2.75
C LEU A 289 -27.17 -7.98 3.12
N LEU A 290 -26.24 -7.30 2.42
CA LEU A 290 -26.08 -5.84 2.54
C LEU A 290 -27.38 -5.09 2.22
N THR A 291 -28.14 -5.55 1.21
CA THR A 291 -29.40 -4.94 0.82
C THR A 291 -30.48 -4.95 1.91
N ASP A 292 -30.46 -5.94 2.80
CA ASP A 292 -31.44 -6.09 3.88
C ASP A 292 -31.20 -5.18 5.08
N VAL A 293 -30.03 -4.53 5.14
CA VAL A 293 -29.63 -3.63 6.23
C VAL A 293 -29.53 -2.17 5.82
N LEU A 294 -29.94 -1.88 4.57
CA LEU A 294 -29.98 -0.52 4.06
C LEU A 294 -31.14 0.28 4.69
N PRO A 295 -30.95 1.58 4.95
CA PRO A 295 -32.07 2.43 5.36
C PRO A 295 -33.07 2.65 4.22
N ASP A 296 -34.33 2.98 4.54
CA ASP A 296 -35.41 3.22 3.56
C ASP A 296 -35.07 4.34 2.56
N THR A 297 -34.15 5.23 2.92
CA THR A 297 -33.67 6.30 2.04
C THR A 297 -32.69 5.80 0.97
N ALA A 298 -32.20 4.60 1.08
CA ALA A 298 -31.21 4.05 0.16
C ALA A 298 -31.79 3.82 -1.24
N LYS A 299 -30.89 3.79 -2.22
CA LYS A 299 -31.24 3.41 -3.60
C LYS A 299 -30.12 2.55 -4.19
N VAL A 300 -30.51 1.41 -4.75
CA VAL A 300 -29.57 0.54 -5.45
C VAL A 300 -29.44 0.97 -6.91
N VAL A 301 -28.21 1.02 -7.40
CA VAL A 301 -27.84 1.36 -8.78
C VAL A 301 -27.03 0.21 -9.37
N LEU A 302 -27.56 -0.45 -10.38
CA LEU A 302 -26.92 -1.59 -11.04
C LEU A 302 -26.13 -1.11 -12.27
N VAL A 303 -24.83 -1.31 -12.29
CA VAL A 303 -23.98 -0.97 -13.42
C VAL A 303 -23.79 -2.21 -14.29
N GLU A 304 -24.24 -2.15 -15.55
CA GLU A 304 -24.23 -3.28 -16.51
C GLU A 304 -24.94 -4.55 -15.97
N PRO A 305 -26.24 -4.49 -15.70
CA PRO A 305 -26.99 -5.56 -15.02
C PRO A 305 -26.84 -6.95 -15.68
N ARG A 306 -26.77 -7.01 -17.01
CA ARG A 306 -26.58 -8.28 -17.74
C ARG A 306 -25.24 -8.93 -17.37
N ARG A 307 -24.14 -8.17 -17.42
CA ARG A 307 -22.82 -8.67 -17.01
C ARG A 307 -22.75 -9.02 -15.52
N MET A 308 -23.50 -8.28 -14.69
CA MET A 308 -23.63 -8.62 -13.27
C MET A 308 -24.29 -9.97 -13.09
N ARG A 309 -25.41 -10.23 -13.82
CA ARG A 309 -26.13 -11.51 -13.75
C ARG A 309 -25.25 -12.67 -14.21
N ASP A 310 -24.57 -12.53 -15.35
CA ASP A 310 -23.65 -13.55 -15.85
C ASP A 310 -22.57 -13.87 -14.79
N ARG A 311 -21.97 -12.84 -14.22
CA ARG A 311 -20.95 -13.03 -13.17
C ARG A 311 -21.50 -13.64 -11.87
N ALA A 312 -22.74 -13.32 -11.51
CA ALA A 312 -23.42 -13.90 -10.36
C ALA A 312 -23.67 -15.42 -10.55
N LEU A 313 -24.12 -15.81 -11.74
CA LEU A 313 -24.31 -17.23 -12.09
C LEU A 313 -22.99 -17.99 -12.11
N ASP A 314 -21.93 -17.41 -12.66
CA ASP A 314 -20.59 -18.00 -12.63
C ASP A 314 -20.12 -18.23 -11.17
N LEU A 315 -20.34 -17.26 -10.28
CA LEU A 315 -19.96 -17.37 -8.88
C LEU A 315 -20.66 -18.53 -8.15
N ILE A 316 -21.97 -18.70 -8.39
CA ILE A 316 -22.72 -19.82 -7.83
C ILE A 316 -22.22 -21.17 -8.38
N ALA A 317 -21.92 -21.22 -9.68
CA ALA A 317 -21.36 -22.43 -10.30
C ALA A 317 -19.95 -22.76 -9.73
N GLU A 318 -19.12 -21.75 -9.51
CA GLU A 318 -17.80 -21.90 -8.86
C GLU A 318 -17.95 -22.49 -7.44
N GLU A 319 -18.91 -21.97 -6.66
CA GLU A 319 -19.16 -22.42 -5.29
C GLU A 319 -19.67 -23.87 -5.25
N ASP A 320 -20.62 -24.23 -6.12
CA ASP A 320 -21.18 -25.58 -6.22
C ASP A 320 -20.13 -26.61 -6.69
N ASP A 321 -19.23 -26.24 -7.59
CA ASP A 321 -18.15 -27.12 -8.07
C ASP A 321 -17.12 -27.38 -6.98
N LEU A 322 -16.77 -26.33 -6.23
CA LEU A 322 -15.87 -26.44 -5.07
C LEU A 322 -16.49 -27.32 -3.98
N ALA A 323 -17.78 -27.12 -3.67
CA ALA A 323 -18.49 -27.92 -2.70
C ALA A 323 -18.51 -29.41 -3.09
N ARG A 324 -18.79 -29.74 -4.35
CA ARG A 324 -18.76 -31.15 -4.84
C ARG A 324 -17.37 -31.76 -4.74
N THR A 325 -16.33 -30.99 -5.10
CA THR A 325 -14.94 -31.45 -5.03
C THR A 325 -14.53 -31.76 -3.59
N LEU A 326 -14.93 -30.93 -2.64
CA LEU A 326 -14.56 -31.06 -1.22
C LEU A 326 -15.42 -32.07 -0.47
N ALA A 327 -16.66 -32.32 -0.87
CA ALA A 327 -17.54 -33.31 -0.23
C ALA A 327 -16.87 -34.69 -0.14
N SER A 328 -16.25 -35.14 -1.22
CA SER A 328 -15.51 -36.41 -1.24
C SER A 328 -14.29 -36.41 -0.31
N THR A 329 -13.61 -35.28 -0.19
CA THR A 329 -12.41 -35.13 0.64
C THR A 329 -12.75 -35.09 2.14
N TRP A 330 -13.94 -34.58 2.49
CA TRP A 330 -14.39 -34.42 3.87
C TRP A 330 -15.25 -35.60 4.36
N ALA A 331 -15.30 -36.70 3.57
CA ALA A 331 -16.10 -37.89 3.87
C ALA A 331 -17.59 -37.57 4.15
N ARG A 332 -18.11 -36.50 3.51
CA ARG A 332 -19.52 -36.14 3.57
C ARG A 332 -20.28 -36.83 2.44
N ASP A 333 -21.54 -37.12 2.72
CA ASP A 333 -22.46 -37.68 1.72
C ASP A 333 -22.55 -36.75 0.50
N PRO A 334 -22.19 -37.22 -0.71
CA PRO A 334 -22.24 -36.41 -1.92
C PRO A 334 -23.63 -35.89 -2.28
N ASP A 335 -24.68 -36.56 -1.79
CA ASP A 335 -26.07 -36.17 -2.05
C ASP A 335 -26.55 -35.03 -1.14
N LYS A 336 -25.78 -34.70 -0.07
CA LYS A 336 -26.05 -33.54 0.78
C LYS A 336 -25.38 -32.30 0.21
N SER A 337 -26.17 -31.33 -0.22
CA SER A 337 -25.67 -30.02 -0.64
C SER A 337 -24.95 -29.29 0.51
N PHE A 338 -23.86 -28.59 0.19
CA PHE A 338 -23.25 -27.64 1.13
C PHE A 338 -24.11 -26.37 1.19
N PRO A 339 -24.28 -25.75 2.36
CA PRO A 339 -24.91 -24.45 2.43
C PRO A 339 -24.03 -23.43 1.72
N ARG A 340 -24.64 -22.56 0.92
CA ARG A 340 -23.93 -21.54 0.12
C ARG A 340 -23.62 -20.30 0.95
N LEU A 341 -22.46 -19.71 0.70
CA LEU A 341 -22.09 -18.39 1.23
C LEU A 341 -22.80 -17.26 0.48
N HIS A 342 -23.04 -17.45 -0.83
CA HIS A 342 -23.67 -16.47 -1.68
C HIS A 342 -25.15 -16.82 -1.89
N ALA A 343 -26.00 -15.78 -1.79
CA ALA A 343 -27.44 -15.91 -2.07
C ALA A 343 -27.69 -16.13 -3.56
N ASP A 344 -28.88 -16.61 -3.87
CA ASP A 344 -29.31 -16.77 -5.26
C ASP A 344 -29.41 -15.39 -5.96
N PRO A 345 -28.86 -15.23 -7.18
CA PRO A 345 -28.95 -13.98 -7.92
C PRO A 345 -30.39 -13.45 -8.14
N ASP A 346 -31.35 -14.36 -8.30
CA ASP A 346 -32.73 -13.96 -8.52
C ASP A 346 -33.34 -13.36 -7.24
N THR A 347 -33.01 -13.88 -6.06
CA THR A 347 -33.48 -13.31 -4.78
C THR A 347 -32.86 -11.96 -4.45
N LEU A 348 -31.61 -11.73 -4.86
CA LEU A 348 -30.93 -10.44 -4.65
C LEU A 348 -31.66 -9.29 -5.33
N LEU A 349 -32.15 -9.51 -6.55
CA LEU A 349 -32.81 -8.49 -7.35
C LEU A 349 -34.29 -8.34 -6.97
N ASP A 350 -34.93 -9.41 -6.54
CA ASP A 350 -36.32 -9.41 -6.09
C ASP A 350 -36.53 -8.68 -4.76
N GLY A 351 -35.55 -8.77 -3.85
CA GLY A 351 -35.57 -8.13 -2.53
C GLY A 351 -35.20 -6.64 -2.52
N ALA A 352 -34.54 -6.15 -3.56
CA ALA A 352 -34.01 -4.78 -3.62
C ALA A 352 -35.09 -3.70 -3.90
N GLY A 353 -36.34 -4.08 -4.10
CA GLY A 353 -37.40 -3.13 -4.48
C GLY A 353 -37.10 -2.50 -5.85
N SER A 354 -37.41 -1.22 -6.00
CA SER A 354 -37.09 -0.49 -7.22
C SER A 354 -35.61 -0.12 -7.26
N PHE A 355 -34.93 -0.29 -8.38
CA PHE A 355 -33.52 0.04 -8.58
C PHE A 355 -33.30 0.83 -9.87
N TRP A 356 -32.23 1.62 -9.91
CA TRP A 356 -31.76 2.24 -11.15
C TRP A 356 -30.76 1.33 -11.84
N SER A 357 -30.70 1.38 -13.17
CA SER A 357 -29.66 0.68 -13.93
C SER A 357 -28.90 1.62 -14.85
N ILE A 358 -27.59 1.37 -14.99
CA ILE A 358 -26.69 2.13 -15.84
C ILE A 358 -25.99 1.17 -16.81
N ASP A 359 -26.21 1.38 -18.11
CA ASP A 359 -25.58 0.64 -19.19
C ASP A 359 -24.71 1.55 -20.06
N SER A 360 -23.73 0.99 -20.79
CA SER A 360 -22.87 1.77 -21.70
C SER A 360 -23.61 2.25 -22.94
N THR A 361 -24.68 1.53 -23.34
CA THR A 361 -25.45 1.79 -24.55
C THR A 361 -26.94 1.78 -24.24
N PRO A 362 -27.73 2.62 -24.90
CA PRO A 362 -29.18 2.62 -24.72
C PRO A 362 -29.79 1.31 -25.21
N GLU A 363 -30.74 0.73 -24.47
CA GLU A 363 -31.48 -0.46 -24.87
C GLU A 363 -32.54 -0.17 -25.94
N SER A 364 -33.06 1.05 -25.96
CA SER A 364 -34.07 1.53 -26.92
C SER A 364 -33.85 3.01 -27.22
N PRO A 365 -34.45 3.55 -28.28
CA PRO A 365 -34.40 4.98 -28.61
C PRO A 365 -34.94 5.91 -27.49
N ASP A 366 -35.82 5.37 -26.63
CA ASP A 366 -36.45 6.11 -25.54
C ASP A 366 -35.62 6.06 -24.24
N THR A 367 -34.58 5.25 -24.21
CA THR A 367 -33.69 5.16 -22.99
C THR A 367 -33.06 6.49 -22.71
N PRO A 368 -33.24 7.06 -21.51
CA PRO A 368 -32.51 8.28 -21.09
C PRO A 368 -31.01 8.09 -21.25
N MET A 369 -30.34 9.08 -21.80
CA MET A 369 -28.90 9.03 -22.05
C MET A 369 -28.23 10.31 -21.52
N VAL A 370 -27.08 10.16 -20.88
CA VAL A 370 -26.18 11.27 -20.59
C VAL A 370 -25.33 11.53 -21.82
N GLU A 371 -25.43 12.73 -22.38
CA GLU A 371 -24.65 13.11 -23.52
C GLU A 371 -23.16 13.31 -23.10
N ALA A 372 -22.31 12.38 -23.49
CA ALA A 372 -20.90 12.41 -23.16
C ALA A 372 -20.05 11.83 -24.29
N SER A 373 -18.82 12.31 -24.40
CA SER A 373 -17.81 11.72 -25.29
C SER A 373 -16.48 11.56 -24.57
N GLY A 374 -15.78 10.45 -24.85
CA GLY A 374 -14.44 10.21 -24.33
C GLY A 374 -13.34 10.87 -25.16
N TRP A 375 -12.13 10.81 -24.63
CA TRP A 375 -10.93 11.21 -25.34
C TRP A 375 -10.47 10.05 -26.22
N GLY A 376 -10.20 10.31 -27.49
CA GLY A 376 -9.62 9.30 -28.39
C GLY A 376 -8.21 8.91 -27.93
N PRO A 377 -7.71 7.72 -28.35
CA PRO A 377 -6.35 7.34 -28.06
C PRO A 377 -5.39 8.38 -28.66
N VAL A 378 -4.50 8.93 -27.81
CA VAL A 378 -3.45 9.86 -28.26
C VAL A 378 -2.43 9.03 -29.03
N ALA A 379 -2.56 8.97 -30.34
CA ALA A 379 -1.55 8.37 -31.19
C ALA A 379 -0.46 9.40 -31.48
N GLY A 380 0.58 9.42 -30.65
CA GLY A 380 1.90 9.97 -30.99
C GLY A 380 2.07 11.48 -31.14
N ASP A 381 1.02 12.27 -31.27
CA ASP A 381 1.11 13.71 -31.47
C ASP A 381 0.13 14.47 -30.57
N GLY A 382 0.69 15.16 -29.55
CA GLY A 382 -0.09 15.98 -28.62
C GLY A 382 -0.79 17.20 -29.25
N SER A 383 -0.52 17.51 -30.51
CA SER A 383 -1.08 18.69 -31.21
C SER A 383 -2.59 18.61 -31.38
N GLY A 384 -3.12 17.45 -31.75
CA GLY A 384 -4.58 17.27 -31.95
C GLY A 384 -5.40 17.41 -30.66
N LEU A 385 -4.83 17.07 -29.50
CA LEU A 385 -5.51 17.27 -28.23
C LEU A 385 -5.50 18.75 -27.83
N THR A 386 -4.39 19.45 -28.02
CA THR A 386 -4.27 20.89 -27.75
C THR A 386 -5.29 21.68 -28.57
N ASP A 387 -5.43 21.39 -29.86
CA ASP A 387 -6.40 22.04 -30.76
C ASP A 387 -7.83 21.82 -30.26
N ARG A 388 -8.16 20.59 -29.83
CA ARG A 388 -9.47 20.27 -29.26
C ARG A 388 -9.74 21.01 -27.95
N LEU A 389 -8.73 21.16 -27.07
CA LEU A 389 -8.87 21.93 -25.85
C LEU A 389 -9.13 23.42 -26.15
N ILE A 390 -8.42 24.01 -27.11
CA ILE A 390 -8.63 25.39 -27.57
C ILE A 390 -10.05 25.57 -28.11
N GLU A 391 -10.52 24.64 -28.94
CA GLU A 391 -11.90 24.64 -29.45
C GLU A 391 -12.94 24.62 -28.33
N LEU A 392 -12.79 23.71 -27.35
CA LEU A 392 -13.71 23.59 -26.22
C LEU A 392 -13.76 24.87 -25.38
N ILE A 393 -12.59 25.47 -25.10
CA ILE A 393 -12.53 26.75 -24.37
C ILE A 393 -13.23 27.85 -25.16
N GLY A 394 -12.98 27.94 -26.50
CA GLY A 394 -13.65 28.88 -27.36
C GLY A 394 -15.19 28.74 -27.40
N ARG A 395 -15.71 27.53 -27.14
CA ARG A 395 -17.15 27.21 -26.99
C ARG A 395 -17.67 27.42 -25.57
N GLY A 396 -16.86 27.94 -24.63
CA GLY A 396 -17.21 28.27 -23.25
C GLY A 396 -17.24 27.06 -22.30
N PHE A 397 -16.51 25.99 -22.60
CA PHE A 397 -16.33 24.85 -21.70
C PHE A 397 -15.42 25.20 -20.53
N ARG A 398 -15.70 24.58 -19.39
CA ARG A 398 -14.75 24.44 -18.28
C ARG A 398 -13.89 23.20 -18.52
N VAL A 399 -12.61 23.41 -18.75
CA VAL A 399 -11.66 22.34 -19.01
C VAL A 399 -10.86 22.08 -17.74
N VAL A 400 -10.92 20.87 -17.22
CA VAL A 400 -10.17 20.47 -16.01
C VAL A 400 -9.23 19.32 -16.38
N VAL A 401 -7.94 19.56 -16.23
CA VAL A 401 -6.90 18.54 -16.36
C VAL A 401 -6.65 17.94 -14.98
N ALA A 402 -7.01 16.67 -14.83
CA ALA A 402 -6.97 15.92 -13.60
C ALA A 402 -5.64 15.14 -13.52
N ALA A 403 -4.73 15.60 -12.68
CA ALA A 403 -3.40 15.03 -12.48
C ALA A 403 -3.41 13.96 -11.38
N ASP A 404 -2.54 12.95 -11.49
CA ASP A 404 -2.41 11.86 -10.53
C ASP A 404 -1.71 12.30 -9.22
N GLY A 405 -1.00 13.44 -9.23
CA GLY A 405 -0.29 13.95 -8.07
C GLY A 405 0.28 15.34 -8.29
N VAL A 406 0.79 15.96 -7.21
CA VAL A 406 1.31 17.35 -7.23
C VAL A 406 2.43 17.51 -8.26
N GLY A 407 3.40 16.58 -8.33
CA GLY A 407 4.47 16.63 -9.32
C GLY A 407 3.98 16.43 -10.75
N SER A 408 2.91 15.67 -10.96
CA SER A 408 2.27 15.52 -12.26
C SER A 408 1.52 16.79 -12.65
N ALA A 409 0.82 17.44 -11.72
CA ALA A 409 0.09 18.68 -11.99
C ALA A 409 1.02 19.78 -12.52
N GLN A 410 2.20 19.93 -11.92
CA GLN A 410 3.17 20.91 -12.39
C GLN A 410 3.71 20.57 -13.79
N ARG A 411 4.07 19.30 -14.03
CA ARG A 411 4.53 18.86 -15.36
C ARG A 411 3.48 19.05 -16.45
N LEU A 412 2.20 18.80 -16.13
CA LEU A 412 1.09 18.99 -17.07
C LEU A 412 0.83 20.46 -17.36
N HIS A 413 0.92 21.33 -16.34
CA HIS A 413 0.89 22.77 -16.53
C HIS A 413 2.00 23.25 -17.49
N ASP A 414 3.25 22.85 -17.23
CA ASP A 414 4.40 23.23 -18.06
C ASP A 414 4.26 22.71 -19.50
N LEU A 415 3.77 21.48 -19.67
CA LEU A 415 3.48 20.89 -20.98
C LEU A 415 2.42 21.69 -21.76
N LEU A 416 1.32 22.03 -21.12
CA LEU A 416 0.23 22.81 -21.72
C LEU A 416 0.68 24.23 -22.04
N LEU A 417 1.44 24.87 -21.17
CA LEU A 417 2.00 26.21 -21.38
C LEU A 417 2.93 26.25 -22.61
N ASN A 418 3.80 25.24 -22.75
CA ASN A 418 4.67 25.08 -23.92
C ASN A 418 3.90 24.90 -25.24
N ASN A 419 2.66 24.45 -25.18
CA ASN A 419 1.74 24.31 -26.30
C ASN A 419 0.73 25.48 -26.41
N GLY A 420 0.97 26.60 -25.73
CA GLY A 420 0.18 27.82 -25.83
C GLY A 420 -1.09 27.84 -24.97
N LEU A 421 -1.24 26.92 -24.04
CA LEU A 421 -2.38 26.81 -23.11
C LEU A 421 -1.92 27.13 -21.67
N ASP A 422 -2.25 28.31 -21.17
CA ASP A 422 -1.98 28.71 -19.79
C ASP A 422 -3.12 28.21 -18.86
N PHE A 423 -2.94 27.00 -18.31
CA PHE A 423 -3.86 26.40 -17.36
C PHE A 423 -3.27 26.45 -15.95
N PRO A 424 -3.74 27.35 -15.08
CA PRO A 424 -3.20 27.46 -13.73
C PRO A 424 -3.43 26.16 -12.94
N VAL A 425 -2.44 25.80 -12.13
CA VAL A 425 -2.60 24.75 -11.13
C VAL A 425 -3.41 25.31 -9.97
N ILE A 426 -4.57 24.69 -9.69
CA ILE A 426 -5.48 25.10 -8.63
C ILE A 426 -5.52 24.07 -7.50
N ALA A 427 -5.76 24.53 -6.28
CA ALA A 427 -5.94 23.66 -5.13
C ALA A 427 -7.21 22.81 -5.24
N ALA A 428 -7.23 21.66 -4.58
CA ALA A 428 -8.43 20.83 -4.48
C ALA A 428 -9.60 21.62 -3.88
N GLY A 429 -10.79 21.55 -4.52
CA GLY A 429 -11.98 22.27 -4.10
C GLY A 429 -11.99 23.78 -4.42
N ALA A 430 -10.98 24.30 -5.11
CA ALA A 430 -11.01 25.67 -5.59
C ALA A 430 -12.06 25.85 -6.71
N PRO A 431 -12.74 27.01 -6.79
CA PRO A 431 -13.78 27.25 -7.78
C PRO A 431 -13.27 27.08 -9.22
N LEU A 432 -13.95 26.24 -9.99
CA LEU A 432 -13.65 25.96 -11.38
C LEU A 432 -14.25 27.03 -12.29
N LYS A 433 -13.42 27.94 -12.79
CA LYS A 433 -13.84 29.03 -13.69
C LYS A 433 -13.96 28.53 -15.15
N PRO A 434 -14.75 29.22 -16.01
CA PRO A 434 -14.67 29.00 -17.45
C PRO A 434 -13.24 29.16 -17.95
N GLY A 435 -12.79 28.29 -18.87
CA GLY A 435 -11.41 28.22 -19.32
C GLY A 435 -10.76 26.90 -18.89
N GLY A 436 -9.42 26.87 -18.80
CA GLY A 436 -8.64 25.70 -18.44
C GLY A 436 -8.03 25.80 -17.04
N SER A 437 -7.93 24.68 -16.34
CA SER A 437 -7.22 24.54 -15.06
C SER A 437 -6.63 23.15 -14.90
N VAL A 438 -5.58 23.03 -14.10
CA VAL A 438 -4.98 21.75 -13.68
C VAL A 438 -5.25 21.58 -12.19
N THR A 439 -5.70 20.41 -11.77
CA THR A 439 -5.87 20.09 -10.34
C THR A 439 -5.42 18.66 -10.04
N VAL A 440 -5.08 18.37 -8.79
CA VAL A 440 -4.76 16.99 -8.36
C VAL A 440 -6.07 16.27 -8.08
N ALA A 441 -6.49 15.43 -9.03
CA ALA A 441 -7.69 14.61 -8.96
C ALA A 441 -7.46 13.32 -9.75
N PRO A 442 -6.88 12.28 -9.14
CA PRO A 442 -6.52 11.07 -9.87
C PRO A 442 -7.75 10.35 -10.40
N LEU A 443 -7.98 10.41 -11.70
CA LEU A 443 -9.06 9.76 -12.43
C LEU A 443 -8.52 8.71 -13.40
N HIS A 444 -9.25 7.62 -13.60
CA HIS A 444 -8.88 6.59 -14.58
C HIS A 444 -9.08 7.06 -16.01
N ARG A 445 -10.14 7.81 -16.29
CA ARG A 445 -10.50 8.36 -17.61
C ARG A 445 -11.24 9.67 -17.49
N GLY A 446 -11.02 10.54 -18.44
CA GLY A 446 -11.76 11.79 -18.59
C GLY A 446 -12.88 11.69 -19.63
N CYS A 447 -13.77 12.67 -19.63
CA CYS A 447 -14.86 12.81 -20.57
C CYS A 447 -15.22 14.26 -20.86
N THR A 448 -15.95 14.47 -21.95
CA THR A 448 -16.56 15.74 -22.30
C THR A 448 -18.07 15.63 -22.18
N LEU A 449 -18.70 16.59 -21.51
CA LEU A 449 -20.16 16.66 -21.25
C LEU A 449 -20.69 17.94 -21.90
N PRO A 450 -21.23 17.87 -23.13
CA PRO A 450 -21.61 19.03 -23.92
C PRO A 450 -22.69 19.89 -23.26
N ASN A 451 -23.72 19.28 -22.69
CA ASN A 451 -24.84 19.97 -22.06
C ASN A 451 -24.43 20.76 -20.82
N ALA A 452 -23.52 20.20 -20.01
CA ALA A 452 -22.97 20.85 -18.85
C ALA A 452 -21.80 21.80 -19.17
N LYS A 453 -21.31 21.80 -20.44
CA LYS A 453 -20.09 22.50 -20.87
C LYS A 453 -18.87 22.22 -20.00
N VAL A 454 -18.69 20.95 -19.67
CA VAL A 454 -17.58 20.47 -18.85
C VAL A 454 -16.73 19.51 -19.68
N ALA A 455 -15.41 19.65 -19.60
CA ALA A 455 -14.45 18.71 -20.16
C ALA A 455 -13.43 18.33 -19.08
N ILE A 456 -13.38 17.05 -18.73
CA ILE A 456 -12.41 16.49 -17.76
C ILE A 456 -11.41 15.69 -18.59
N VAL A 457 -10.12 15.95 -18.40
CA VAL A 457 -9.02 15.25 -19.06
C VAL A 457 -8.20 14.57 -17.99
N ALA A 458 -8.19 13.24 -17.92
CA ALA A 458 -7.32 12.52 -17.00
C ALA A 458 -5.87 12.48 -17.51
N GLU A 459 -4.89 12.35 -16.61
CA GLU A 459 -3.47 12.24 -17.00
C GLU A 459 -3.24 11.08 -18.01
N SER A 460 -3.98 9.97 -17.84
CA SER A 460 -3.95 8.82 -18.77
C SER A 460 -4.38 9.17 -20.20
N ASP A 461 -5.32 10.11 -20.38
CA ASP A 461 -5.79 10.56 -21.70
C ASP A 461 -4.74 11.40 -22.42
N LEU A 462 -3.87 12.09 -21.67
CA LEU A 462 -2.78 12.91 -22.20
C LEU A 462 -1.53 12.09 -22.52
N THR A 463 -1.20 11.14 -21.66
CA THR A 463 0.07 10.41 -21.72
C THR A 463 -0.02 9.08 -22.45
N GLY A 464 -1.23 8.58 -22.72
CA GLY A 464 -1.49 7.24 -23.26
C GLY A 464 -1.10 6.10 -22.28
N ARG A 465 -0.62 6.42 -21.10
CA ARG A 465 -0.27 5.46 -20.06
C ARG A 465 -1.53 5.06 -19.32
N ARG A 466 -1.98 3.81 -19.49
CA ARG A 466 -3.06 3.29 -18.66
C ARG A 466 -2.60 3.29 -17.20
N ARG A 467 -3.37 3.94 -16.35
CA ARG A 467 -3.20 3.83 -14.91
C ARG A 467 -3.38 2.36 -14.53
N ALA A 468 -2.30 1.71 -14.13
CA ALA A 468 -2.44 0.43 -13.46
C ALA A 468 -3.29 0.67 -12.21
N HIS A 469 -4.30 -0.17 -11.98
CA HIS A 469 -5.07 -0.13 -10.74
C HIS A 469 -4.11 -0.32 -9.57
N ARG A 470 -3.58 0.78 -9.12
CA ARG A 470 -2.78 0.88 -7.92
C ARG A 470 -3.78 1.25 -6.84
N THR A 471 -4.35 0.23 -6.18
CA THR A 471 -4.69 0.45 -4.77
C THR A 471 -3.51 1.24 -4.21
N VAL A 472 -3.79 2.38 -3.56
CA VAL A 472 -2.76 3.16 -2.88
C VAL A 472 -2.18 2.26 -1.80
N ARG A 473 -1.31 1.33 -2.22
CA ARG A 473 -0.38 0.67 -1.34
C ARG A 473 0.66 1.73 -1.03
N LYS A 474 0.44 2.45 0.05
CA LYS A 474 1.50 3.19 0.70
C LYS A 474 2.67 2.22 0.84
N ALA A 475 3.81 2.62 0.26
CA ALA A 475 5.08 1.91 0.29
C ALA A 475 4.99 0.44 -0.17
N LYS A 476 5.09 0.22 -1.48
CA LYS A 476 5.39 -1.09 -2.04
C LYS A 476 6.78 -1.50 -1.55
N ARG A 477 6.81 -2.27 -0.50
CA ARG A 477 8.02 -2.97 -0.06
C ARG A 477 8.44 -3.97 -1.13
N GLU A 478 9.72 -4.12 -1.27
CA GLU A 478 10.59 -5.01 -2.04
C GLU A 478 10.13 -6.46 -2.31
N SER A 479 8.86 -6.82 -2.15
CA SER A 479 8.36 -8.18 -2.29
C SER A 479 8.04 -8.62 -3.73
N ALA A 480 7.88 -7.69 -4.68
CA ALA A 480 7.46 -8.05 -6.04
C ALA A 480 8.60 -8.64 -6.89
N SER A 481 9.87 -8.28 -6.63
CA SER A 481 11.02 -8.82 -7.37
C SER A 481 11.43 -10.22 -6.92
N THR A 482 10.96 -10.69 -5.76
CA THR A 482 11.37 -11.98 -5.16
C THR A 482 10.62 -13.17 -5.76
N PHE A 483 9.50 -12.95 -6.47
CA PHE A 483 8.64 -14.04 -6.96
C PHE A 483 8.89 -14.47 -8.40
N GLU A 484 9.50 -13.64 -9.24
CA GLU A 484 9.92 -14.04 -10.59
C GLU A 484 10.99 -15.16 -10.56
N ASP A 485 11.70 -15.32 -9.42
CA ASP A 485 12.75 -16.31 -9.21
C ASP A 485 12.30 -17.57 -8.46
N LEU A 486 11.03 -17.68 -8.01
CA LEU A 486 10.53 -18.87 -7.30
C LEU A 486 10.40 -20.08 -8.25
N LYS A 487 11.30 -21.04 -8.09
CA LYS A 487 11.28 -22.31 -8.82
C LYS A 487 10.61 -23.40 -7.98
N THR A 488 9.89 -24.30 -8.66
CA THR A 488 9.34 -25.52 -8.03
C THR A 488 10.43 -26.25 -7.25
N GLY A 489 10.15 -26.57 -6.01
CA GLY A 489 11.12 -27.19 -5.10
C GLY A 489 11.78 -26.20 -4.14
N ASN A 490 11.65 -24.89 -4.33
CA ASN A 490 12.14 -23.90 -3.39
C ASN A 490 11.36 -23.92 -2.09
N TYR A 491 12.04 -23.56 -0.99
CA TYR A 491 11.39 -23.38 0.29
C TYR A 491 10.82 -21.96 0.39
N VAL A 492 9.61 -21.86 0.94
CA VAL A 492 8.90 -20.60 1.19
C VAL A 492 8.46 -20.51 2.63
N VAL A 493 8.35 -19.32 3.14
CA VAL A 493 7.84 -19.05 4.50
C VAL A 493 6.50 -18.38 4.38
N HIS A 494 5.45 -19.05 4.83
CA HIS A 494 4.14 -18.42 5.01
C HIS A 494 4.12 -17.73 6.36
N HIS A 495 3.61 -16.48 6.43
CA HIS A 495 3.67 -15.66 7.64
C HIS A 495 2.98 -16.30 8.87
N GLN A 496 2.00 -17.18 8.67
CA GLN A 496 1.27 -17.89 9.73
C GLN A 496 1.70 -19.35 9.87
N HIS A 497 1.94 -20.05 8.76
CA HIS A 497 2.16 -21.49 8.75
C HIS A 497 3.64 -21.90 8.71
N GLY A 498 4.53 -20.94 8.57
CA GLY A 498 5.98 -21.16 8.57
C GLY A 498 6.52 -21.77 7.30
N VAL A 499 7.60 -22.54 7.40
CA VAL A 499 8.34 -23.05 6.25
C VAL A 499 7.60 -24.20 5.61
N GLY A 500 7.28 -24.03 4.31
CA GLY A 500 6.77 -25.05 3.41
C GLY A 500 7.63 -25.15 2.15
N LYS A 501 7.34 -26.12 1.29
CA LYS A 501 8.01 -26.33 0.02
C LYS A 501 7.06 -25.94 -1.11
N TYR A 502 7.50 -25.04 -1.98
CA TYR A 502 6.74 -24.63 -3.14
C TYR A 502 6.77 -25.71 -4.23
N GLU A 503 5.60 -26.23 -4.58
CA GLU A 503 5.45 -27.31 -5.57
C GLU A 503 5.05 -26.80 -6.97
N GLY A 504 4.86 -25.48 -7.11
CA GLY A 504 4.53 -24.84 -8.38
C GLY A 504 3.20 -24.10 -8.34
N MET A 505 2.91 -23.40 -9.43
CA MET A 505 1.59 -22.83 -9.67
C MET A 505 0.69 -23.90 -10.26
N VAL A 506 -0.50 -24.05 -9.68
CA VAL A 506 -1.51 -24.95 -10.19
C VAL A 506 -2.71 -24.11 -10.61
N LYS A 507 -3.14 -24.29 -11.83
CA LYS A 507 -4.40 -23.75 -12.30
C LYS A 507 -5.51 -24.68 -11.82
N ARG A 508 -6.47 -24.11 -11.14
CA ARG A 508 -7.72 -24.81 -10.85
C ARG A 508 -8.83 -24.06 -11.57
N ALA A 509 -9.44 -24.75 -12.52
CA ALA A 509 -10.68 -24.29 -13.11
C ALA A 509 -11.81 -24.68 -12.16
N ILE A 510 -12.46 -23.68 -11.59
CA ILE A 510 -13.62 -23.83 -10.74
C ILE A 510 -14.75 -23.08 -11.46
N GLY A 511 -15.82 -23.79 -11.87
CA GLY A 511 -16.94 -23.21 -12.59
C GLY A 511 -16.58 -22.56 -13.94
N GLY A 512 -15.52 -23.04 -14.61
CA GLY A 512 -15.06 -22.49 -15.90
C GLY A 512 -14.12 -21.28 -15.81
N VAL A 513 -13.88 -20.76 -14.60
CA VAL A 513 -12.90 -19.70 -14.36
C VAL A 513 -11.61 -20.31 -13.83
N GLU A 514 -10.53 -20.20 -14.61
CA GLU A 514 -9.20 -20.60 -14.16
C GLU A 514 -8.63 -19.59 -13.17
N ARG A 515 -8.29 -20.06 -11.97
CA ARG A 515 -7.48 -19.31 -10.99
C ARG A 515 -6.13 -19.97 -10.77
N ASP A 516 -5.14 -19.12 -10.62
CA ASP A 516 -3.79 -19.54 -10.30
C ASP A 516 -3.59 -19.61 -8.78
N TYR A 517 -3.17 -20.78 -8.28
CA TYR A 517 -2.81 -21.01 -6.89
C TYR A 517 -1.34 -21.42 -6.78
N LEU A 518 -0.67 -20.91 -5.76
CA LEU A 518 0.63 -21.41 -5.35
C LEU A 518 0.41 -22.61 -4.44
N LEU A 519 0.91 -23.78 -4.86
CA LEU A 519 0.82 -25.01 -4.10
C LEU A 519 2.05 -25.14 -3.18
N ILE A 520 1.80 -25.26 -1.89
CA ILE A 520 2.84 -25.37 -0.87
C ILE A 520 2.61 -26.65 -0.08
N SER A 521 3.62 -27.49 -0.01
CA SER A 521 3.62 -28.71 0.79
C SER A 521 4.29 -28.49 2.14
N TYR A 522 3.70 -29.06 3.19
CA TYR A 522 4.15 -29.00 4.58
C TYR A 522 4.53 -30.37 5.13
N LYS A 523 5.06 -30.42 6.36
CA LYS A 523 5.42 -31.66 7.02
C LYS A 523 4.19 -32.54 7.23
N GLY A 524 4.27 -33.80 6.80
CA GLY A 524 3.17 -34.77 6.92
C GLY A 524 2.33 -34.93 5.66
N GLY A 525 2.66 -34.21 4.59
CA GLY A 525 1.94 -34.28 3.30
C GLY A 525 0.78 -33.29 3.19
N ASP A 526 0.60 -32.43 4.20
CA ASP A 526 -0.39 -31.35 4.15
C ASP A 526 -0.07 -30.37 3.01
N LYS A 527 -1.10 -29.91 2.32
CA LYS A 527 -0.99 -28.99 1.18
C LYS A 527 -1.79 -27.71 1.44
N LEU A 528 -1.15 -26.56 1.22
CA LEU A 528 -1.79 -25.25 1.25
C LEU A 528 -1.86 -24.71 -0.17
N TYR A 529 -3.04 -24.25 -0.58
CA TYR A 529 -3.27 -23.56 -1.83
C TYR A 529 -3.42 -22.08 -1.53
N VAL A 530 -2.43 -21.28 -1.90
CA VAL A 530 -2.46 -19.82 -1.69
C VAL A 530 -2.85 -19.16 -3.01
N PRO A 531 -3.96 -18.41 -3.05
CA PRO A 531 -4.35 -17.66 -4.24
C PRO A 531 -3.23 -16.74 -4.70
N SER A 532 -3.05 -16.55 -6.02
CA SER A 532 -1.97 -15.72 -6.57
C SER A 532 -2.05 -14.24 -6.14
N ASP A 533 -3.23 -13.76 -5.80
CA ASP A 533 -3.46 -12.41 -5.26
C ASP A 533 -3.02 -12.26 -3.78
N GLN A 534 -2.86 -13.38 -3.05
CA GLN A 534 -2.33 -13.41 -1.68
C GLN A 534 -0.83 -13.78 -1.62
N ILE A 535 -0.12 -13.61 -2.70
CA ILE A 535 1.33 -13.92 -2.80
C ILE A 535 2.17 -13.17 -1.74
N ASP A 536 1.70 -12.01 -1.29
CA ASP A 536 2.36 -11.20 -0.25
C ASP A 536 2.44 -11.91 1.12
N THR A 537 1.64 -12.96 1.34
CA THR A 537 1.69 -13.78 2.55
C THR A 537 2.86 -14.76 2.57
N LEU A 538 3.55 -14.91 1.44
CA LEU A 538 4.67 -15.81 1.22
C LEU A 538 5.97 -15.03 1.04
N ARG A 539 7.06 -15.62 1.52
CA ARG A 539 8.42 -15.15 1.29
C ARG A 539 9.31 -16.30 0.91
N GLN A 540 10.24 -16.07 -0.01
CA GLN A 540 11.27 -17.07 -0.29
C GLN A 540 12.12 -17.29 0.97
N TYR A 541 12.39 -18.54 1.29
CA TYR A 541 13.31 -18.89 2.36
C TYR A 541 14.76 -18.58 1.92
N VAL A 542 15.39 -17.65 2.59
CA VAL A 542 16.76 -17.22 2.35
C VAL A 542 17.63 -17.70 3.54
N GLY A 543 17.83 -18.99 3.66
CA GLY A 543 18.61 -19.60 4.73
C GLY A 543 19.49 -20.73 4.22
N GLY A 544 20.24 -21.37 5.12
CA GLY A 544 21.09 -22.52 4.78
C GLY A 544 20.32 -23.70 4.18
N GLU A 545 21.03 -24.67 3.62
CA GLU A 545 20.45 -25.84 2.96
C GLU A 545 19.54 -26.66 3.88
N GLY A 546 18.37 -27.06 3.37
CA GLY A 546 17.47 -28.04 3.98
C GLY A 546 16.70 -27.61 5.23
N PRO A 547 15.89 -26.52 5.20
CA PRO A 547 15.07 -26.16 6.35
C PRO A 547 14.07 -27.28 6.71
N LYS A 548 13.80 -27.45 8.00
CA LYS A 548 12.75 -28.38 8.44
C LYS A 548 11.39 -27.79 8.09
N LEU A 549 10.58 -28.56 7.36
CA LEU A 549 9.19 -28.20 7.11
C LEU A 549 8.40 -28.16 8.41
N HIS A 550 7.57 -27.13 8.57
CA HIS A 550 6.64 -27.02 9.68
C HIS A 550 5.38 -27.85 9.45
N LYS A 551 4.64 -28.14 10.51
CA LYS A 551 3.32 -28.77 10.42
C LYS A 551 2.26 -27.68 10.24
N LEU A 552 1.36 -27.86 9.30
CA LEU A 552 0.25 -26.93 9.08
C LEU A 552 -0.63 -26.85 10.34
N GLY A 553 -0.85 -25.63 10.87
CA GLY A 553 -1.60 -25.44 12.13
C GLY A 553 -0.87 -25.83 13.43
N GLY A 554 0.44 -26.17 13.37
CA GLY A 554 1.24 -26.54 14.54
C GLY A 554 1.86 -25.32 15.28
N SER A 555 2.21 -25.51 16.56
CA SER A 555 2.90 -24.48 17.38
C SER A 555 4.40 -24.35 17.09
N ASP A 556 4.95 -25.17 16.21
CA ASP A 556 6.41 -25.24 15.95
C ASP A 556 6.95 -23.94 15.35
N PHE A 557 6.19 -23.30 14.46
CA PHE A 557 6.57 -22.04 13.86
C PHE A 557 6.57 -20.89 14.86
N ALA A 558 5.56 -20.82 15.72
CA ALA A 558 5.49 -19.81 16.78
C ALA A 558 6.70 -19.89 17.73
N LYS A 559 7.11 -21.10 18.12
CA LYS A 559 8.31 -21.33 18.94
C LYS A 559 9.59 -20.92 18.22
N THR A 560 9.71 -21.21 16.93
CA THR A 560 10.86 -20.81 16.12
C THR A 560 10.93 -19.30 15.98
N LYS A 561 9.78 -18.63 15.72
CA LYS A 561 9.64 -17.16 15.62
C LYS A 561 10.05 -16.48 16.94
N SER A 562 9.60 -17.02 18.10
CA SER A 562 9.97 -16.50 19.41
C SER A 562 11.49 -16.61 19.69
N LYS A 563 12.09 -17.75 19.35
CA LYS A 563 13.55 -17.93 19.51
C LYS A 563 14.37 -16.97 18.66
N ILE A 564 13.95 -16.76 17.41
CA ILE A 564 14.62 -15.80 16.50
C ILE A 564 14.45 -14.37 17.02
N ARG A 565 13.25 -13.99 17.49
CA ARG A 565 13.01 -12.67 18.07
C ARG A 565 13.89 -12.40 19.31
N SER A 566 14.08 -13.42 20.16
CA SER A 566 15.00 -13.28 21.32
C SER A 566 16.44 -13.01 20.87
N ALA A 567 16.95 -13.77 19.88
CA ALA A 567 18.29 -13.56 19.34
C ALA A 567 18.46 -12.18 18.69
N VAL A 568 17.43 -11.72 17.93
CA VAL A 568 17.43 -10.37 17.34
C VAL A 568 17.45 -9.27 18.42
N ARG A 569 16.73 -9.48 19.54
CA ARG A 569 16.73 -8.54 20.67
C ARG A 569 18.12 -8.42 21.30
N GLU A 570 18.84 -9.54 21.48
CA GLU A 570 20.23 -9.52 21.98
C GLU A 570 21.15 -8.73 21.04
N ILE A 571 21.05 -8.97 19.72
CA ILE A 571 21.81 -8.22 18.70
C ILE A 571 21.45 -6.73 18.76
N ALA A 572 20.16 -6.39 18.88
CA ALA A 572 19.72 -5.00 18.98
C ALA A 572 20.28 -4.31 20.22
N GLN A 573 20.35 -5.00 21.38
CA GLN A 573 20.96 -4.46 22.60
C GLN A 573 22.46 -4.18 22.41
N GLU A 574 23.19 -5.10 21.76
CA GLU A 574 24.60 -4.87 21.43
C GLU A 574 24.79 -3.67 20.49
N LEU A 575 23.90 -3.51 19.50
CA LEU A 575 23.93 -2.38 18.58
C LEU A 575 23.65 -1.04 19.30
N VAL A 576 22.71 -1.02 20.24
CA VAL A 576 22.42 0.18 21.06
C VAL A 576 23.65 0.59 21.87
N VAL A 577 24.34 -0.38 22.49
CA VAL A 577 25.59 -0.10 23.25
C VAL A 577 26.68 0.46 22.34
N LEU A 578 26.83 -0.09 21.13
CA LEU A 578 27.77 0.41 20.12
C LEU A 578 27.42 1.82 19.66
N TYR A 579 26.11 2.08 19.44
CA TYR A 579 25.62 3.40 19.08
C TYR A 579 25.89 4.44 20.18
N GLN A 580 25.59 4.11 21.44
CA GLN A 580 25.89 4.98 22.59
C GLN A 580 27.38 5.28 22.73
N LYS A 581 28.25 4.28 22.54
CA LYS A 581 29.71 4.49 22.55
C LYS A 581 30.15 5.47 21.47
N ARG A 582 29.53 5.40 20.27
CA ARG A 582 29.88 6.29 19.17
C ARG A 582 29.38 7.72 19.37
N VAL A 583 28.14 7.89 19.83
CA VAL A 583 27.59 9.24 20.16
C VAL A 583 28.40 9.94 21.23
N ASN A 584 28.99 9.19 22.16
CA ASN A 584 29.82 9.72 23.23
C ASN A 584 31.33 9.78 22.88
N ALA A 585 31.71 9.35 21.68
CA ALA A 585 33.10 9.46 21.21
C ALA A 585 33.38 10.89 20.72
N GLU A 586 34.49 11.45 21.13
CA GLU A 586 35.00 12.70 20.56
C GLU A 586 35.43 12.45 19.11
N GLY A 587 34.89 13.21 18.19
CA GLY A 587 35.20 13.20 16.76
C GLY A 587 35.87 14.49 16.33
N HIS A 588 36.45 14.47 15.13
CA HIS A 588 37.00 15.67 14.52
C HIS A 588 35.87 16.50 13.93
N SER A 589 35.77 17.79 14.32
CA SER A 589 34.84 18.77 13.75
C SER A 589 35.53 19.48 12.60
N PHE A 590 35.05 19.25 11.39
CA PHE A 590 35.56 19.93 10.19
C PHE A 590 35.10 21.39 10.16
N PRO A 591 35.95 22.33 9.68
CA PRO A 591 35.58 23.74 9.57
C PRO A 591 34.51 23.96 8.50
N GLN A 592 33.94 25.18 8.44
CA GLN A 592 33.03 25.58 7.37
C GLN A 592 33.75 25.54 6.02
N ASP A 593 32.96 25.52 4.93
CA ASP A 593 33.46 25.41 3.58
C ASP A 593 34.45 26.52 3.23
N THR A 594 35.52 26.13 2.57
CA THR A 594 36.54 27.07 2.06
C THR A 594 36.13 27.63 0.71
N PRO A 595 36.72 28.75 0.25
CA PRO A 595 36.53 29.24 -1.13
C PRO A 595 36.83 28.18 -2.21
N TRP A 596 37.83 27.30 -1.96
CA TRP A 596 38.14 26.20 -2.86
C TRP A 596 37.05 25.14 -2.92
N GLN A 597 36.33 24.92 -1.80
CA GLN A 597 35.16 24.03 -1.81
C GLN A 597 34.08 24.57 -2.74
N ALA A 598 33.78 25.88 -2.65
CA ALA A 598 32.80 26.52 -3.53
C ALA A 598 33.22 26.44 -5.01
N GLU A 599 34.52 26.72 -5.29
CA GLU A 599 35.06 26.65 -6.66
C GLU A 599 34.96 25.23 -7.25
N MET A 600 35.27 24.20 -6.44
CA MET A 600 35.15 22.81 -6.86
C MET A 600 33.68 22.42 -7.11
N GLU A 601 32.76 22.88 -6.28
CA GLU A 601 31.31 22.62 -6.42
C GLU A 601 30.73 23.33 -7.63
N ASP A 602 31.08 24.60 -7.88
CA ASP A 602 30.66 25.40 -9.03
C ASP A 602 31.18 24.84 -10.36
N ALA A 603 32.31 24.14 -10.35
CA ALA A 603 32.86 23.42 -11.50
C ALA A 603 32.09 22.12 -11.86
N PHE A 604 31.03 21.79 -11.15
CA PHE A 604 30.20 20.63 -11.48
C PHE A 604 29.36 20.92 -12.74
N PRO A 605 29.47 20.11 -13.83
CA PRO A 605 28.88 20.43 -15.11
C PRO A 605 27.36 20.24 -15.20
N TYR A 606 26.72 19.77 -14.11
CA TYR A 606 25.28 19.49 -14.06
C TYR A 606 24.62 20.31 -12.96
N VAL A 607 23.30 20.45 -13.03
CA VAL A 607 22.51 21.05 -11.95
C VAL A 607 22.13 19.96 -10.94
N GLU A 608 22.41 20.20 -9.66
CA GLU A 608 22.06 19.27 -8.61
C GLU A 608 20.54 19.10 -8.48
N THR A 609 20.11 17.89 -8.26
CA THR A 609 18.72 17.64 -7.87
C THR A 609 18.45 18.14 -6.45
N PRO A 610 17.19 18.45 -6.09
CA PRO A 610 16.85 18.84 -4.70
C PRO A 610 17.34 17.83 -3.65
N ASP A 611 17.26 16.54 -3.96
CA ASP A 611 17.69 15.47 -3.04
C ASP A 611 19.22 15.42 -2.89
N GLN A 612 19.96 15.63 -3.98
CA GLN A 612 21.43 15.75 -3.91
C GLN A 612 21.84 16.91 -3.04
N ARG A 613 21.22 18.08 -3.20
CA ARG A 613 21.49 19.27 -2.39
C ARG A 613 21.21 19.02 -0.92
N THR A 614 20.04 18.45 -0.61
CA THR A 614 19.68 18.09 0.78
C THR A 614 20.68 17.10 1.39
N ALA A 615 21.14 16.11 0.62
CA ALA A 615 22.13 15.14 1.08
C ALA A 615 23.51 15.77 1.32
N ILE A 616 23.95 16.67 0.43
CA ILE A 616 25.22 17.42 0.57
C ILE A 616 25.20 18.28 1.83
N ASP A 617 24.13 19.07 2.00
CA ASP A 617 23.99 19.96 3.17
C ASP A 617 23.96 19.17 4.47
N ALA A 618 23.25 18.04 4.50
CA ALA A 618 23.16 17.17 5.68
C ALA A 618 24.50 16.49 6.02
N ILE A 619 25.28 16.07 5.02
CA ILE A 619 26.62 15.47 5.24
C ILE A 619 27.59 16.54 5.74
N LYS A 620 27.60 17.74 5.16
CA LYS A 620 28.45 18.84 5.61
C LYS A 620 28.14 19.22 7.07
N ALA A 621 26.84 19.34 7.40
CA ALA A 621 26.41 19.62 8.76
C ALA A 621 26.88 18.54 9.75
N ASP A 622 26.77 17.26 9.40
CA ASP A 622 27.25 16.15 10.24
C ASP A 622 28.79 16.18 10.41
N MET A 623 29.54 16.52 9.36
CA MET A 623 31.00 16.62 9.42
C MET A 623 31.47 17.77 10.31
N GLU A 624 30.67 18.83 10.46
CA GLU A 624 30.97 19.99 11.32
C GLU A 624 30.68 19.74 12.81
N LEU A 625 30.04 18.60 13.15
CA LEU A 625 29.81 18.21 14.54
C LEU A 625 31.05 17.57 15.18
N ALA A 626 31.20 17.74 16.53
CA ALA A 626 32.32 17.20 17.30
C ALA A 626 32.17 15.70 17.65
N HIS A 627 31.43 14.95 16.84
CA HIS A 627 31.29 13.49 16.98
C HIS A 627 31.40 12.78 15.61
N PRO A 628 31.87 11.53 15.56
CA PRO A 628 32.07 10.83 14.30
C PRO A 628 30.76 10.68 13.51
N MET A 629 30.76 11.15 12.26
CA MET A 629 29.64 10.94 11.33
C MET A 629 29.51 9.46 10.96
N ASP A 630 28.29 8.95 10.90
CA ASP A 630 27.94 7.68 10.30
C ASP A 630 26.62 7.83 9.54
N ARG A 631 26.74 8.10 8.26
CA ARG A 631 25.60 8.43 7.40
C ARG A 631 25.47 7.45 6.24
N LEU A 632 24.27 6.93 6.06
CA LEU A 632 23.89 6.12 4.91
C LEU A 632 23.29 7.01 3.83
N LEU A 633 23.89 7.01 2.63
CA LEU A 633 23.36 7.68 1.45
C LEU A 633 22.69 6.63 0.53
N CYS A 634 21.37 6.72 0.41
CA CYS A 634 20.57 5.86 -0.46
C CYS A 634 20.17 6.60 -1.75
N GLY A 635 20.27 5.92 -2.87
CA GLY A 635 19.84 6.46 -4.17
C GLY A 635 20.00 5.40 -5.26
N ASP A 636 19.21 5.50 -6.32
CA ASP A 636 19.28 4.58 -7.45
C ASP A 636 20.59 4.70 -8.23
N VAL A 637 20.87 3.72 -9.09
CA VAL A 637 22.04 3.74 -9.96
C VAL A 637 21.93 4.89 -10.96
N GLY A 638 23.02 5.66 -11.09
CA GLY A 638 23.06 6.81 -12.01
C GLY A 638 22.56 8.14 -11.44
N PHE A 639 22.06 8.18 -10.18
CA PHE A 639 21.56 9.42 -9.54
C PHE A 639 22.63 10.28 -8.87
N GLY A 640 23.90 10.11 -9.24
CA GLY A 640 24.99 10.99 -8.85
C GLY A 640 25.44 10.90 -7.40
N LYS A 641 25.26 9.75 -6.70
CA LYS A 641 25.79 9.52 -5.36
C LYS A 641 27.28 9.81 -5.23
N THR A 642 28.03 9.54 -6.28
CA THR A 642 29.49 9.78 -6.35
C THR A 642 29.86 11.24 -6.19
N GLU A 643 29.07 12.17 -6.75
CA GLU A 643 29.32 13.61 -6.60
C GLU A 643 29.17 14.06 -5.15
N VAL A 644 28.17 13.53 -4.42
CA VAL A 644 27.98 13.80 -3.00
C VAL A 644 29.21 13.33 -2.20
N ALA A 645 29.73 12.13 -2.53
CA ALA A 645 30.92 11.57 -1.92
C ALA A 645 32.18 12.40 -2.21
N ILE A 646 32.32 12.91 -3.44
CA ILE A 646 33.44 13.78 -3.87
C ILE A 646 33.46 15.07 -3.04
N ARG A 647 32.33 15.72 -2.83
CA ARG A 647 32.23 16.96 -2.04
C ARG A 647 32.58 16.75 -0.57
N ALA A 648 32.12 15.66 0.02
CA ALA A 648 32.50 15.28 1.38
C ALA A 648 34.01 14.99 1.51
N ALA A 649 34.58 14.27 0.54
CA ALA A 649 35.99 13.96 0.51
C ALA A 649 36.85 15.22 0.35
N PHE A 650 36.45 16.16 -0.52
CA PHE A 650 37.15 17.42 -0.71
C PHE A 650 37.18 18.23 0.60
N LYS A 651 36.04 18.35 1.30
CA LYS A 651 35.96 19.03 2.59
C LYS A 651 36.94 18.44 3.62
N ALA A 652 37.03 17.13 3.70
CA ALA A 652 37.97 16.46 4.61
C ALA A 652 39.44 16.72 4.23
N ILE A 653 39.76 16.71 2.94
CA ILE A 653 41.12 16.97 2.43
C ILE A 653 41.53 18.43 2.66
N GLN A 654 40.62 19.38 2.49
CA GLN A 654 40.88 20.80 2.75
C GLN A 654 41.30 21.08 4.20
N ASP A 655 40.88 20.25 5.12
CA ASP A 655 41.28 20.31 6.53
C ASP A 655 42.51 19.44 6.85
N GLY A 656 43.23 18.98 5.84
CA GLY A 656 44.46 18.21 5.94
C GLY A 656 44.28 16.74 6.35
N LYS A 657 43.06 16.23 6.31
CA LYS A 657 42.74 14.81 6.61
C LYS A 657 42.84 13.94 5.37
N GLN A 658 43.21 12.69 5.56
CA GLN A 658 43.20 11.69 4.48
C GLN A 658 41.82 11.08 4.31
N VAL A 659 41.49 10.70 3.07
CA VAL A 659 40.24 10.04 2.71
C VAL A 659 40.51 8.66 2.13
N ALA A 660 39.75 7.66 2.58
CA ALA A 660 39.74 6.32 2.00
C ALA A 660 38.38 6.04 1.33
N VAL A 661 38.40 5.58 0.08
CA VAL A 661 37.21 5.17 -0.65
C VAL A 661 37.26 3.67 -0.96
N LEU A 662 36.34 2.92 -0.40
CA LEU A 662 36.23 1.49 -0.60
C LEU A 662 35.21 1.16 -1.69
N ALA A 663 35.63 0.43 -2.70
CA ALA A 663 34.79 -0.09 -3.77
C ALA A 663 34.83 -1.63 -3.81
N PRO A 664 33.71 -2.32 -4.14
CA PRO A 664 33.65 -3.78 -4.07
C PRO A 664 34.47 -4.48 -5.16
N THR A 665 34.70 -3.82 -6.29
CA THR A 665 35.44 -4.37 -7.44
C THR A 665 36.58 -3.46 -7.88
N THR A 666 37.59 -4.05 -8.51
CA THR A 666 38.71 -3.30 -9.08
C THR A 666 38.30 -2.35 -10.20
N LEU A 667 37.27 -2.72 -10.97
CA LEU A 667 36.74 -1.87 -12.03
C LEU A 667 36.11 -0.60 -11.46
N LEU A 668 35.26 -0.72 -10.43
CA LEU A 668 34.66 0.42 -9.75
C LEU A 668 35.71 1.28 -9.04
N ALA A 669 36.72 0.67 -8.41
CA ALA A 669 37.82 1.43 -7.81
C ALA A 669 38.57 2.26 -8.84
N THR A 670 38.86 1.71 -10.04
CA THR A 670 39.49 2.47 -11.13
C THR A 670 38.58 3.58 -11.65
N GLN A 671 37.28 3.31 -11.83
CA GLN A 671 36.30 4.30 -12.26
C GLN A 671 36.20 5.46 -11.27
N HIS A 672 36.06 5.17 -9.97
CA HIS A 672 36.07 6.20 -8.94
C HIS A 672 37.40 6.98 -8.92
N GLY A 673 38.53 6.27 -9.06
CA GLY A 673 39.85 6.90 -9.12
C GLY A 673 39.94 7.96 -10.21
N ASN A 674 39.50 7.63 -11.43
CA ASN A 674 39.47 8.58 -12.53
C ASN A 674 38.51 9.74 -12.25
N THR A 675 37.29 9.47 -11.79
CA THR A 675 36.29 10.50 -11.52
C THR A 675 36.76 11.48 -10.42
N PHE A 676 37.36 11.00 -9.33
CA PHE A 676 37.91 11.84 -8.28
C PHE A 676 39.12 12.64 -8.77
N ALA A 677 40.01 12.03 -9.53
CA ALA A 677 41.17 12.72 -10.11
C ALA A 677 40.75 13.84 -11.07
N ASP A 678 39.78 13.57 -11.95
CA ASP A 678 39.26 14.55 -12.90
C ASP A 678 38.59 15.73 -12.15
N ARG A 679 37.82 15.46 -11.10
CA ARG A 679 37.14 16.52 -10.32
C ARG A 679 38.11 17.35 -9.49
N TYR A 680 39.25 16.83 -9.12
CA TYR A 680 40.28 17.52 -8.32
C TYR A 680 41.46 18.02 -9.16
N ALA A 681 41.41 17.90 -10.50
CA ALA A 681 42.53 18.24 -11.37
C ALA A 681 43.03 19.72 -11.26
N GLY A 682 42.16 20.63 -10.82
CA GLY A 682 42.50 22.04 -10.57
C GLY A 682 43.12 22.36 -9.20
N PHE A 683 43.23 21.36 -8.31
CA PHE A 683 43.64 21.52 -6.92
C PHE A 683 44.88 20.69 -6.59
N PRO A 684 45.69 21.08 -5.63
CA PRO A 684 46.91 20.38 -5.21
C PRO A 684 46.57 19.13 -4.36
N ILE A 685 45.71 18.25 -4.89
CA ILE A 685 45.23 17.02 -4.23
C ILE A 685 45.76 15.80 -4.95
N ARG A 686 46.37 14.89 -4.21
CA ARG A 686 46.88 13.63 -4.76
C ARG A 686 45.94 12.48 -4.52
N VAL A 687 45.31 12.01 -5.61
CA VAL A 687 44.44 10.83 -5.63
C VAL A 687 45.21 9.64 -6.16
N GLU A 688 45.20 8.53 -5.45
CA GLU A 688 45.85 7.28 -5.84
C GLU A 688 44.89 6.10 -5.74
N THR A 689 45.04 5.14 -6.64
CA THR A 689 44.20 3.92 -6.64
C THR A 689 45.04 2.72 -6.20
N LEU A 690 44.58 1.99 -5.18
CA LEU A 690 45.19 0.75 -4.69
C LEU A 690 44.37 -0.46 -5.15
N SER A 691 44.82 -1.09 -6.24
CA SER A 691 44.14 -2.27 -6.81
C SER A 691 45.12 -3.40 -7.13
N ARG A 692 44.59 -4.59 -7.38
CA ARG A 692 45.39 -5.77 -7.77
C ARG A 692 46.08 -5.63 -9.15
N PHE A 693 45.77 -4.60 -9.91
CA PHE A 693 46.40 -4.32 -11.19
C PHE A 693 47.75 -3.59 -11.08
N LEU A 694 48.06 -3.06 -9.90
CA LEU A 694 49.34 -2.43 -9.66
C LEU A 694 50.44 -3.51 -9.49
N THR A 695 51.62 -3.19 -9.99
CA THR A 695 52.82 -3.98 -9.67
C THR A 695 53.15 -3.87 -8.17
N ALA A 696 53.87 -4.84 -7.61
CA ALA A 696 54.22 -4.81 -6.19
C ALA A 696 54.99 -3.51 -5.82
N GLY A 697 55.83 -2.99 -6.72
CA GLY A 697 56.57 -1.73 -6.47
C GLY A 697 55.66 -0.50 -6.53
N GLN A 698 54.65 -0.47 -7.41
CA GLN A 698 53.66 0.62 -7.46
C GLN A 698 52.76 0.59 -6.22
N ALA A 699 52.25 -0.58 -5.85
CA ALA A 699 51.44 -0.74 -4.65
C ALA A 699 52.20 -0.30 -3.37
N LYS A 700 53.46 -0.64 -3.28
CA LYS A 700 54.31 -0.21 -2.18
C LYS A 700 54.45 1.34 -2.13
N LYS A 701 54.69 2.01 -3.27
CA LYS A 701 54.77 3.47 -3.34
C LYS A 701 53.44 4.14 -2.89
N VAL A 702 52.32 3.60 -3.27
CA VAL A 702 50.99 4.12 -2.85
C VAL A 702 50.86 3.94 -1.32
N ILE A 703 51.17 2.76 -0.77
CA ILE A 703 51.08 2.48 0.65
C ILE A 703 52.04 3.39 1.46
N ASP A 704 53.29 3.57 1.01
CA ASP A 704 54.26 4.46 1.62
C ASP A 704 53.78 5.93 1.56
N GLY A 705 53.16 6.36 0.45
CA GLY A 705 52.56 7.70 0.29
C GLY A 705 51.34 7.92 1.20
N VAL A 706 50.50 6.92 1.41
CA VAL A 706 49.39 6.97 2.38
C VAL A 706 49.98 7.11 3.81
N LYS A 707 50.99 6.33 4.13
CA LYS A 707 51.63 6.36 5.44
C LYS A 707 52.36 7.67 5.73
N SER A 708 53.00 8.28 4.72
CA SER A 708 53.68 9.58 4.88
C SER A 708 52.71 10.77 4.91
N GLY A 709 51.51 10.62 4.38
CA GLY A 709 50.53 11.67 4.20
C GLY A 709 50.74 12.48 2.90
N GLU A 710 51.49 11.94 1.93
CA GLU A 710 51.62 12.50 0.57
C GLU A 710 50.43 12.19 -0.31
N VAL A 711 49.65 11.17 0.04
CA VAL A 711 48.40 10.79 -0.67
C VAL A 711 47.21 11.26 0.16
N ASP A 712 46.43 12.14 -0.38
CA ASP A 712 45.27 12.75 0.28
C ASP A 712 44.03 11.86 0.17
N CYS A 713 43.82 11.25 -0.99
CA CYS A 713 42.70 10.34 -1.24
C CYS A 713 43.19 9.03 -1.82
N VAL A 714 42.86 7.92 -1.17
CA VAL A 714 43.18 6.58 -1.69
C VAL A 714 41.91 5.80 -1.95
N ILE A 715 41.76 5.29 -3.17
CA ILE A 715 40.59 4.54 -3.63
C ILE A 715 41.00 3.09 -3.89
N GLY A 716 40.26 2.13 -3.36
CA GLY A 716 40.62 0.74 -3.56
C GLY A 716 39.57 -0.27 -3.11
N THR A 717 39.94 -1.53 -3.26
CA THR A 717 39.08 -2.64 -2.82
C THR A 717 39.39 -3.03 -1.36
N HIS A 718 38.91 -4.19 -0.90
CA HIS A 718 39.24 -4.76 0.41
C HIS A 718 40.75 -4.78 0.73
N ARG A 719 41.63 -4.54 -0.24
CA ARG A 719 43.08 -4.39 -0.05
C ARG A 719 43.42 -3.19 0.87
N LEU A 720 42.57 -2.15 0.89
CA LEU A 720 42.73 -1.00 1.82
C LEU A 720 42.55 -1.38 3.28
N LEU A 721 41.88 -2.49 3.57
CA LEU A 721 41.65 -3.00 4.92
C LEU A 721 42.77 -3.92 5.44
N ALA A 722 43.82 -4.12 4.65
CA ALA A 722 44.93 -4.99 5.04
C ALA A 722 45.81 -4.28 6.09
N LYS A 723 46.42 -5.09 6.97
CA LYS A 723 47.19 -4.60 8.12
C LYS A 723 48.44 -3.76 7.78
N ASP A 724 48.92 -3.88 6.57
CA ASP A 724 50.08 -3.12 6.07
C ASP A 724 49.75 -1.74 5.52
N VAL A 725 48.44 -1.42 5.39
CA VAL A 725 47.97 -0.11 5.01
C VAL A 725 47.68 0.69 6.29
N THR A 726 48.50 1.69 6.55
CA THR A 726 48.34 2.58 7.71
C THR A 726 48.24 4.00 7.23
N PHE A 727 47.23 4.73 7.70
CA PHE A 727 47.01 6.13 7.40
C PHE A 727 47.79 7.00 8.40
N LYS A 728 48.27 8.15 7.94
CA LYS A 728 48.84 9.15 8.82
C LYS A 728 47.76 9.85 9.65
N ASP A 729 46.69 10.27 9.01
CA ASP A 729 45.56 10.95 9.67
C ASP A 729 44.27 10.76 8.83
N LEU A 730 43.61 9.62 9.02
CA LEU A 730 42.35 9.29 8.29
C LEU A 730 41.18 10.06 8.91
N GLY A 731 40.57 10.98 8.14
CA GLY A 731 39.41 11.77 8.55
C GLY A 731 38.07 11.26 8.03
N LEU A 732 38.06 10.64 6.85
CA LEU A 732 36.83 10.18 6.22
C LEU A 732 37.01 8.81 5.53
N LEU A 733 36.08 7.90 5.79
CA LEU A 733 35.96 6.62 5.10
C LEU A 733 34.64 6.59 4.32
N ILE A 734 34.72 6.41 3.00
CA ILE A 734 33.58 6.27 2.11
C ILE A 734 33.51 4.81 1.67
N VAL A 735 32.34 4.20 1.76
CA VAL A 735 32.12 2.81 1.37
C VAL A 735 31.03 2.75 0.29
N ASP A 736 31.39 2.34 -0.90
CA ASP A 736 30.45 2.14 -2.00
C ASP A 736 29.98 0.67 -2.01
N GLU A 737 28.68 0.45 -2.27
CA GLU A 737 28.05 -0.89 -2.34
C GLU A 737 28.32 -1.74 -1.07
N GLU A 738 28.06 -1.19 0.12
CA GLU A 738 28.35 -1.79 1.44
C GLU A 738 27.86 -3.23 1.57
N GLN A 739 26.72 -3.59 0.92
CA GLN A 739 26.14 -4.93 0.96
C GLN A 739 27.06 -6.02 0.38
N ARG A 740 28.06 -5.67 -0.43
CA ARG A 740 29.03 -6.60 -1.02
C ARG A 740 30.22 -6.92 -0.12
N PHE A 741 30.34 -6.24 1.02
CA PHE A 741 31.40 -6.50 2.01
C PHE A 741 30.91 -7.48 3.08
N GLY A 742 31.71 -8.49 3.38
CA GLY A 742 31.44 -9.48 4.43
C GLY A 742 31.53 -8.88 5.84
N VAL A 743 30.95 -9.58 6.82
CA VAL A 743 30.89 -9.15 8.25
C VAL A 743 32.27 -8.79 8.81
N GLN A 744 33.31 -9.59 8.54
CA GLN A 744 34.67 -9.32 9.00
C GLN A 744 35.26 -8.01 8.45
N HIS A 745 34.97 -7.70 7.18
CA HIS A 745 35.38 -6.44 6.58
C HIS A 745 34.70 -5.25 7.25
N LYS A 746 33.40 -5.36 7.52
CA LYS A 746 32.62 -4.32 8.21
C LYS A 746 33.14 -4.05 9.63
N GLU A 747 33.54 -5.09 10.36
CA GLU A 747 34.16 -4.91 11.68
C GLU A 747 35.55 -4.26 11.60
N THR A 748 36.35 -4.58 10.58
CA THR A 748 37.64 -3.94 10.36
C THR A 748 37.49 -2.47 10.03
N MET A 749 36.51 -2.10 9.17
CA MET A 749 36.19 -0.70 8.87
C MET A 749 35.84 0.11 10.11
N LYS A 750 35.06 -0.47 11.03
CA LYS A 750 34.71 0.19 12.32
C LYS A 750 35.91 0.43 13.22
N LYS A 751 36.98 -0.34 13.08
CA LYS A 751 38.21 -0.19 13.88
C LYS A 751 39.23 0.75 13.23
N MET A 752 39.02 1.20 12.00
CA MET A 752 39.91 2.13 11.29
C MET A 752 39.68 3.58 11.72
N LYS A 753 38.62 3.86 12.46
CA LYS A 753 38.27 5.16 13.06
C LYS A 753 38.86 5.28 14.48
#